data_e216ea30695e1bc1f687e168dbc32a8e
#
_entry.id   e216ea30695e1bc1f687e168dbc32a8e
#
_cell.length_a   1.000
_cell.length_b   1.000
_cell.length_c   1.000
_cell.angle_alpha   90.00
_cell.angle_beta   90.00
_cell.angle_gamma   90.00
#
_symmetry.space_group_name_H-M   'P 1'
#
loop_
_entity.id
_entity.type
_entity.pdbx_description
1 polymer ?
#
loop_
_entity_poly.entity_id
_entity_poly.type
_entity_poly.pdbx_seq_one_letter_code
_entity_poly.pdbx_strand_id
1 'polypeptide(L)'
;MAQRTITGKVTDDNGAPLANISVLVKGTTVGTSTKADGTYSLNVPANGRTLVFSSVDMLTVEVSIGAKTSIDATLLKEDKTMQEVVVVGYGTQRKKEATAAIGKIDPTNIAPLVSPSIDKQLGGRTPGVLVTNPSGLVNEPPRIRIRGVNSISGGRGPLIVLDGIPTFSGGFAGFTNDNLLANINPADIESIDVLKDGSATAIYGSQASNGVIMITTKKGKAGRQNFSYSSTFGFSKPMNRFDLLNAQEFVTIANAKLSAASLANGAFMNSENTNTDWQDVVFRPTSQSSTHNLALDGGNDRTTYYLSFNYRYQEGLVKTNTTENYNVRANFEHKVNKWLKITNFITLSRGFDKDQNNGGNALSGSIAAALRALPNVRLMNTALPQFDNFNITPDGAALGRDANTRTIENNYVNIGYVLAKNKFRSKKHRVIDNFAIEIKPASWLTNTVKIGIDYITLDEFFRQDAKHGDGRSVLGRVSNQAANTMRWTAQEYINANKTFGKHNVNATVGIEAQNQESNSFSASGTNLADPFFQQQNVISGSYVTQLSGGGYSEGPGIFSYFGRLNYDYKSKYFFQVSFRRDGLSKFAKDQRFGNFPGGSVGWRVAQEDFWANSGLGKVINDFKVRASWAKVGNANITGGNFPYLNLYGLSPYGAISGISASQSGNSALQWETNEKIDFGFDMGFAKDRITLVFDYFKNKNNGLVFGVPQPPSLGVPGNQIFQNIGDMENKGFELALNFAVVRKRDFNWDLGFNYTSQKNKVLSLPGGNDIVVSNGTGNYNVHRVGQPINALYGYQYVGVNSSNGNPVYRKADGTLLMGNITNSSYFSVADLNSATAGSAGSLASTDRQILGSALPTYFGGITNTIKVKQFTVDMLFRFSGGNKIMNITRQESLLNQGFMNNGTEILQRWQKPGDVTNVPRLWYNRDNFTNLNQQASTRFIEKGDFFRMDNLSVNYDVPSALLGRLFKNSVKSFRFLLQAQNLFVITDYTGIDPDNIDERGLDYNTIPPARTISFGVNIGF
;
A
#
# COMPACT_ATOMS: atom_id res chain seq x y z
N MET A 1 -59.24 -0.84 -35.79
CA MET A 1 -58.61 -2.18 -35.81
C MET A 1 -58.63 -2.71 -34.42
N ALA A 2 -59.02 -3.98 -34.22
CA ALA A 2 -59.19 -4.59 -32.91
C ALA A 2 -57.80 -4.82 -32.19
N GLN A 3 -57.81 -4.64 -30.90
CA GLN A 3 -56.69 -5.12 -30.03
C GLN A 3 -56.47 -6.62 -30.29
N ARG A 4 -55.22 -7.04 -30.39
CA ARG A 4 -54.84 -8.42 -30.65
C ARG A 4 -54.05 -9.01 -29.50
N THR A 5 -54.48 -10.14 -28.98
CA THR A 5 -53.72 -10.86 -27.94
C THR A 5 -52.54 -11.64 -28.57
N ILE A 6 -51.34 -11.39 -28.15
CA ILE A 6 -50.14 -12.15 -28.51
C ILE A 6 -49.74 -12.98 -27.31
N THR A 7 -49.52 -14.26 -27.54
CA THR A 7 -49.00 -15.19 -26.54
C THR A 7 -47.65 -15.74 -26.97
N GLY A 8 -46.89 -16.36 -26.08
CA GLY A 8 -45.63 -17.04 -26.43
C GLY A 8 -44.86 -17.48 -25.19
N LYS A 9 -43.73 -18.05 -25.43
CA LYS A 9 -42.82 -18.54 -24.39
C LYS A 9 -41.42 -17.95 -24.57
N VAL A 10 -40.82 -17.54 -23.47
CA VAL A 10 -39.46 -17.04 -23.44
C VAL A 10 -38.55 -18.06 -22.78
N THR A 11 -37.45 -18.42 -23.46
CA THR A 11 -36.47 -19.41 -23.01
C THR A 11 -35.07 -18.84 -23.02
N ASP A 12 -34.15 -19.47 -22.30
CA ASP A 12 -32.72 -19.25 -22.45
C ASP A 12 -32.14 -20.03 -23.64
N ASP A 13 -30.82 -19.93 -23.87
CA ASP A 13 -30.07 -20.60 -24.92
C ASP A 13 -30.03 -22.16 -24.78
N ASN A 14 -30.39 -22.68 -23.62
CA ASN A 14 -30.52 -24.11 -23.35
C ASN A 14 -32.00 -24.60 -23.43
N GLY A 15 -32.93 -23.71 -23.82
CA GLY A 15 -34.35 -24.04 -23.91
C GLY A 15 -35.09 -24.02 -22.57
N ALA A 16 -34.47 -23.61 -21.46
CA ALA A 16 -35.12 -23.51 -20.18
C ALA A 16 -36.06 -22.27 -20.10
N PRO A 17 -37.26 -22.37 -19.52
CA PRO A 17 -38.19 -21.25 -19.45
C PRO A 17 -37.66 -20.13 -18.54
N LEU A 18 -37.81 -18.89 -18.96
CA LEU A 18 -37.40 -17.69 -18.23
C LEU A 18 -38.63 -16.96 -17.63
N ALA A 19 -38.67 -16.88 -16.30
CA ALA A 19 -39.66 -16.15 -15.55
C ALA A 19 -39.28 -14.66 -15.40
N ASN A 20 -40.29 -13.80 -15.21
CA ASN A 20 -40.15 -12.36 -14.94
C ASN A 20 -39.39 -11.59 -16.04
N ILE A 21 -39.44 -12.06 -17.27
CA ILE A 21 -38.92 -11.30 -18.44
C ILE A 21 -39.94 -10.23 -18.78
N SER A 22 -39.52 -8.98 -18.90
CA SER A 22 -40.31 -7.88 -19.37
C SER A 22 -40.61 -8.05 -20.87
N VAL A 23 -41.85 -8.05 -21.25
CA VAL A 23 -42.33 -8.10 -22.64
C VAL A 23 -43.10 -6.81 -22.89
N LEU A 24 -42.55 -5.90 -23.70
CA LEU A 24 -43.08 -4.55 -23.95
C LEU A 24 -43.36 -4.34 -25.45
N VAL A 25 -44.44 -3.64 -25.78
CA VAL A 25 -44.65 -3.19 -27.16
C VAL A 25 -43.78 -1.94 -27.40
N LYS A 26 -42.88 -2.01 -28.36
CA LYS A 26 -41.91 -0.93 -28.65
C LYS A 26 -42.63 0.40 -28.92
N GLY A 27 -42.19 1.47 -28.21
CA GLY A 27 -42.72 2.81 -28.33
C GLY A 27 -44.01 3.04 -27.58
N THR A 28 -44.46 2.10 -26.72
CA THR A 28 -45.67 2.25 -25.88
C THR A 28 -45.34 1.89 -24.42
N THR A 29 -46.30 2.13 -23.53
CA THR A 29 -46.26 1.68 -22.12
C THR A 29 -46.95 0.34 -21.89
N VAL A 30 -47.42 -0.32 -22.96
CA VAL A 30 -48.14 -1.59 -22.90
C VAL A 30 -47.17 -2.75 -22.81
N GLY A 31 -47.20 -3.48 -21.68
CA GLY A 31 -46.31 -4.60 -21.45
C GLY A 31 -46.86 -5.61 -20.44
N THR A 32 -46.14 -6.73 -20.32
CA THR A 32 -46.43 -7.80 -19.35
C THR A 32 -45.07 -8.43 -18.92
N SER A 33 -45.14 -9.37 -17.99
CA SER A 33 -43.96 -10.20 -17.63
C SER A 33 -44.29 -11.67 -17.81
N THR A 34 -43.22 -12.49 -18.08
CA THR A 34 -43.37 -13.94 -18.21
C THR A 34 -43.65 -14.57 -16.86
N LYS A 35 -44.48 -15.62 -16.86
CA LYS A 35 -44.80 -16.49 -15.72
C LYS A 35 -43.63 -17.43 -15.38
N ALA A 36 -43.76 -18.20 -14.32
CA ALA A 36 -42.75 -19.18 -13.87
C ALA A 36 -42.39 -20.22 -14.93
N ASP A 37 -43.30 -20.55 -15.82
CA ASP A 37 -43.15 -21.50 -16.93
C ASP A 37 -42.60 -20.86 -18.23
N GLY A 38 -42.25 -19.56 -18.17
CA GLY A 38 -41.75 -18.73 -19.26
C GLY A 38 -42.86 -18.22 -20.21
N THR A 39 -44.13 -18.55 -19.99
CA THR A 39 -45.23 -18.10 -20.85
C THR A 39 -45.64 -16.67 -20.55
N TYR A 40 -46.16 -15.96 -21.58
CA TYR A 40 -46.74 -14.62 -21.47
C TYR A 40 -47.97 -14.45 -22.34
N SER A 41 -48.80 -13.48 -22.00
CA SER A 41 -49.94 -13.05 -22.78
C SER A 41 -50.01 -11.54 -22.71
N LEU A 42 -50.08 -10.86 -23.86
CA LEU A 42 -50.10 -9.39 -23.96
C LEU A 42 -51.12 -8.91 -25.00
N ASN A 43 -51.96 -8.00 -24.60
CA ASN A 43 -52.86 -7.35 -25.51
C ASN A 43 -52.14 -6.18 -26.21
N VAL A 44 -51.88 -6.34 -27.51
CA VAL A 44 -51.09 -5.41 -28.30
C VAL A 44 -52.06 -4.40 -28.96
N PRO A 45 -51.83 -3.07 -28.83
CA PRO A 45 -52.59 -2.05 -29.52
C PRO A 45 -52.42 -2.12 -31.04
N ALA A 46 -53.37 -1.60 -31.79
CA ALA A 46 -53.45 -1.69 -33.24
C ALA A 46 -52.22 -1.12 -33.97
N ASN A 47 -51.47 -0.21 -33.35
CA ASN A 47 -50.26 0.40 -33.86
C ASN A 47 -48.94 -0.35 -33.43
N GLY A 48 -49.06 -1.38 -32.59
CA GLY A 48 -47.89 -2.15 -32.10
C GLY A 48 -47.31 -3.03 -33.21
N ARG A 49 -46.02 -2.88 -33.50
CA ARG A 49 -45.31 -3.63 -34.57
C ARG A 49 -44.21 -4.54 -34.11
N THR A 50 -43.69 -4.30 -32.91
CA THR A 50 -42.50 -5.02 -32.41
C THR A 50 -42.66 -5.28 -30.92
N LEU A 51 -42.37 -6.49 -30.43
CA LEU A 51 -42.21 -6.83 -29.04
C LEU A 51 -40.73 -6.71 -28.65
N VAL A 52 -40.48 -6.14 -27.48
CA VAL A 52 -39.14 -6.04 -26.85
C VAL A 52 -39.15 -6.93 -25.62
N PHE A 53 -38.29 -7.93 -25.61
CA PHE A 53 -38.07 -8.82 -24.51
C PHE A 53 -36.80 -8.40 -23.78
N SER A 54 -36.87 -8.08 -22.50
CA SER A 54 -35.73 -7.60 -21.71
C SER A 54 -35.73 -8.13 -20.28
N SER A 55 -34.54 -8.36 -19.74
CA SER A 55 -34.32 -8.70 -18.35
C SER A 55 -32.93 -8.27 -17.91
N VAL A 56 -32.69 -8.22 -16.60
CA VAL A 56 -31.35 -7.95 -16.06
C VAL A 56 -30.44 -9.13 -16.45
N ASP A 57 -29.22 -8.81 -16.90
CA ASP A 57 -28.19 -9.77 -17.35
C ASP A 57 -28.53 -10.58 -18.60
N MET A 58 -29.53 -10.15 -19.41
CA MET A 58 -29.88 -10.78 -20.66
C MET A 58 -29.83 -9.78 -21.83
N LEU A 59 -29.45 -10.23 -23.01
CA LEU A 59 -29.51 -9.39 -24.22
C LEU A 59 -30.96 -9.14 -24.55
N THR A 60 -31.29 -7.87 -24.78
CA THR A 60 -32.62 -7.46 -25.22
C THR A 60 -32.88 -7.99 -26.65
N VAL A 61 -34.02 -8.67 -26.83
CA VAL A 61 -34.44 -9.20 -28.14
C VAL A 61 -35.66 -8.47 -28.62
N GLU A 62 -35.61 -7.99 -29.85
CA GLU A 62 -36.75 -7.37 -30.55
C GLU A 62 -37.31 -8.32 -31.61
N VAL A 63 -38.62 -8.60 -31.54
CA VAL A 63 -39.30 -9.49 -32.48
C VAL A 63 -40.46 -8.75 -33.15
N SER A 64 -40.47 -8.77 -34.48
CA SER A 64 -41.57 -8.18 -35.22
C SER A 64 -42.87 -9.02 -35.05
N ILE A 65 -43.95 -8.39 -34.77
CA ILE A 65 -45.24 -9.03 -34.51
C ILE A 65 -45.87 -9.55 -35.83
N GLY A 66 -45.84 -8.74 -36.92
CA GLY A 66 -46.44 -9.10 -38.21
C GLY A 66 -47.87 -9.66 -38.10
N ALA A 67 -48.15 -10.79 -38.71
CA ALA A 67 -49.44 -11.50 -38.67
C ALA A 67 -49.53 -12.55 -37.51
N LYS A 68 -48.46 -12.73 -36.72
CA LYS A 68 -48.36 -13.79 -35.73
C LYS A 68 -49.22 -13.54 -34.48
N THR A 69 -49.84 -14.61 -33.93
CA THR A 69 -50.57 -14.61 -32.67
C THR A 69 -49.79 -15.28 -31.51
N SER A 70 -48.73 -16.05 -31.90
CA SER A 70 -47.80 -16.63 -30.95
C SER A 70 -46.39 -16.20 -31.34
N ILE A 71 -45.59 -15.72 -30.38
CA ILE A 71 -44.22 -15.26 -30.59
C ILE A 71 -43.40 -15.78 -29.43
N ASP A 72 -42.50 -16.73 -29.71
CA ASP A 72 -41.50 -17.20 -28.79
C ASP A 72 -40.19 -16.39 -28.95
N ALA A 73 -39.46 -16.23 -27.87
CA ALA A 73 -38.18 -15.56 -27.87
C ALA A 73 -37.12 -16.33 -27.05
N THR A 74 -35.94 -16.38 -27.56
CA THR A 74 -34.80 -16.91 -26.81
C THR A 74 -33.91 -15.75 -26.40
N LEU A 75 -33.69 -15.55 -25.10
CA LEU A 75 -32.78 -14.56 -24.57
C LEU A 75 -31.44 -15.19 -24.26
N LEU A 76 -30.38 -14.59 -24.77
CA LEU A 76 -29.02 -14.96 -24.46
C LEU A 76 -28.57 -14.16 -23.23
N LYS A 77 -27.79 -14.76 -22.37
CA LYS A 77 -27.12 -14.03 -21.29
C LYS A 77 -26.22 -12.97 -21.89
N GLU A 78 -26.29 -11.77 -21.34
CA GLU A 78 -25.37 -10.71 -21.70
C GLU A 78 -23.95 -11.13 -21.28
N ASP A 79 -23.06 -11.23 -22.24
CA ASP A 79 -21.64 -11.51 -21.96
C ASP A 79 -21.02 -10.23 -21.42
N LYS A 80 -20.96 -10.13 -20.08
CA LYS A 80 -20.36 -8.98 -19.39
C LYS A 80 -18.92 -8.75 -19.80
N THR A 81 -18.22 -9.76 -20.30
CA THR A 81 -16.82 -9.61 -20.75
C THR A 81 -16.74 -8.83 -22.08
N MET A 82 -17.79 -8.82 -22.89
CA MET A 82 -17.83 -8.06 -24.14
C MET A 82 -18.01 -6.54 -23.93
N GLN A 83 -18.58 -6.12 -22.79
CA GLN A 83 -18.83 -4.71 -22.48
C GLN A 83 -17.91 -4.13 -21.39
N GLU A 84 -16.95 -4.90 -20.91
CA GLU A 84 -16.03 -4.41 -19.86
C GLU A 84 -15.29 -3.16 -20.35
N VAL A 85 -15.57 -2.03 -19.69
CA VAL A 85 -14.96 -0.73 -19.94
C VAL A 85 -13.88 -0.49 -18.93
N VAL A 86 -12.74 0.02 -19.38
CA VAL A 86 -11.63 0.48 -18.55
C VAL A 86 -11.50 1.99 -18.69
N VAL A 87 -11.16 2.64 -17.60
CA VAL A 87 -10.87 4.07 -17.61
C VAL A 87 -9.43 4.27 -18.06
N VAL A 88 -9.22 5.11 -19.09
CA VAL A 88 -7.92 5.38 -19.69
C VAL A 88 -7.68 6.89 -19.73
N GLY A 89 -7.24 7.44 -18.61
CA GLY A 89 -7.00 8.88 -18.49
C GLY A 89 -8.27 9.71 -18.72
N TYR A 90 -8.27 10.58 -19.70
CA TYR A 90 -9.35 11.53 -20.00
C TYR A 90 -10.49 10.92 -20.83
N GLY A 91 -10.79 9.62 -20.63
CA GLY A 91 -11.87 8.91 -21.33
C GLY A 91 -11.99 7.46 -20.89
N THR A 92 -12.91 6.75 -21.53
CA THR A 92 -13.15 5.33 -21.30
C THR A 92 -12.95 4.57 -22.60
N GLN A 93 -12.49 3.31 -22.52
CA GLN A 93 -12.29 2.43 -23.65
C GLN A 93 -12.77 1.03 -23.31
N ARG A 94 -13.26 0.28 -24.31
CA ARG A 94 -13.56 -1.14 -24.10
C ARG A 94 -12.27 -1.91 -23.86
N LYS A 95 -12.23 -2.79 -22.86
CA LYS A 95 -11.03 -3.58 -22.54
C LYS A 95 -10.47 -4.36 -23.73
N LYS A 96 -11.33 -4.93 -24.56
CA LYS A 96 -10.93 -5.67 -25.77
C LYS A 96 -10.28 -4.77 -26.83
N GLU A 97 -10.54 -3.47 -26.82
CA GLU A 97 -9.97 -2.48 -27.75
C GLU A 97 -8.69 -1.84 -27.21
N ALA A 98 -8.48 -1.90 -25.88
CA ALA A 98 -7.32 -1.31 -25.24
C ALA A 98 -6.02 -2.00 -25.71
N THR A 99 -5.04 -1.19 -26.13
CA THR A 99 -3.70 -1.65 -26.53
C THR A 99 -2.70 -1.62 -25.38
N ALA A 100 -3.13 -1.07 -24.22
CA ALA A 100 -2.34 -0.89 -23.04
C ALA A 100 -2.51 -2.05 -22.03
N ALA A 101 -1.47 -2.30 -21.21
CA ALA A 101 -1.53 -3.23 -20.09
C ALA A 101 -2.26 -2.59 -18.90
N ILE A 102 -3.54 -2.88 -18.71
CA ILE A 102 -4.40 -2.36 -17.65
C ILE A 102 -4.82 -3.50 -16.73
N GLY A 103 -4.50 -3.38 -15.44
CA GLY A 103 -5.01 -4.28 -14.41
C GLY A 103 -6.31 -3.75 -13.84
N LYS A 104 -7.37 -4.54 -13.83
CA LYS A 104 -8.63 -4.19 -13.17
C LYS A 104 -8.78 -4.97 -11.86
N ILE A 105 -9.19 -4.31 -10.81
CA ILE A 105 -9.45 -4.91 -9.51
C ILE A 105 -10.92 -4.69 -9.18
N ASP A 106 -11.63 -5.78 -8.89
CA ASP A 106 -13.04 -5.74 -8.49
C ASP A 106 -13.16 -5.29 -7.02
N PRO A 107 -13.78 -4.13 -6.74
CA PRO A 107 -13.92 -3.64 -5.38
C PRO A 107 -14.96 -4.39 -4.55
N THR A 108 -15.82 -5.22 -5.15
CA THR A 108 -16.87 -5.94 -4.42
C THR A 108 -16.31 -6.94 -3.41
N ASN A 109 -15.13 -7.49 -3.69
CA ASN A 109 -14.40 -8.40 -2.80
C ASN A 109 -13.50 -7.66 -1.80
N ILE A 110 -13.42 -6.33 -1.87
CA ILE A 110 -12.60 -5.49 -1.01
C ILE A 110 -13.45 -4.72 0.00
N ALA A 111 -14.57 -4.17 -0.43
CA ALA A 111 -15.43 -3.30 0.38
C ALA A 111 -15.87 -3.88 1.73
N PRO A 112 -16.14 -5.20 1.86
CA PRO A 112 -16.53 -5.77 3.14
C PRO A 112 -15.37 -5.99 4.11
N LEU A 113 -14.11 -5.88 3.68
CA LEU A 113 -12.96 -6.21 4.51
C LEU A 113 -12.74 -5.19 5.63
N VAL A 114 -12.39 -5.69 6.80
CA VAL A 114 -11.94 -4.85 7.92
C VAL A 114 -10.50 -4.40 7.64
N SER A 115 -10.37 -3.42 6.77
CA SER A 115 -9.10 -2.76 6.50
C SER A 115 -9.30 -1.26 6.57
N PRO A 116 -8.34 -0.53 7.17
CA PRO A 116 -8.47 0.93 7.27
C PRO A 116 -8.46 1.61 5.89
N SER A 117 -7.85 1.00 4.88
CA SER A 117 -7.73 1.62 3.57
C SER A 117 -7.70 0.60 2.43
N ILE A 118 -8.09 1.07 1.26
CA ILE A 118 -8.18 0.26 0.04
C ILE A 118 -6.81 -0.16 -0.48
N ASP A 119 -5.80 0.66 -0.33
CA ASP A 119 -4.45 0.43 -0.81
C ASP A 119 -3.80 -0.82 -0.19
N LYS A 120 -4.07 -1.11 1.09
CA LYS A 120 -3.63 -2.34 1.76
C LYS A 120 -4.19 -3.61 1.10
N GLN A 121 -5.32 -3.51 0.41
CA GLN A 121 -6.06 -4.63 -0.17
C GLN A 121 -5.75 -4.88 -1.66
N LEU A 122 -4.88 -4.09 -2.27
CA LEU A 122 -4.54 -4.24 -3.69
C LEU A 122 -3.56 -5.40 -3.95
N GLY A 123 -2.81 -5.84 -2.93
CA GLY A 123 -1.79 -6.88 -3.04
C GLY A 123 -2.34 -8.23 -3.51
N GLY A 124 -1.62 -8.90 -4.42
CA GLY A 124 -1.97 -10.23 -4.94
C GLY A 124 -3.20 -10.29 -5.85
N ARG A 125 -3.83 -9.16 -6.20
CA ARG A 125 -5.06 -9.14 -7.02
C ARG A 125 -4.81 -8.87 -8.51
N THR A 126 -3.69 -8.26 -8.85
CA THR A 126 -3.30 -8.01 -10.24
C THR A 126 -1.79 -8.15 -10.40
N PRO A 127 -1.31 -8.72 -11.51
CA PRO A 127 0.13 -8.85 -11.73
C PRO A 127 0.78 -7.47 -11.90
N GLY A 128 2.07 -7.37 -11.58
CA GLY A 128 2.85 -6.14 -11.68
C GLY A 128 2.69 -5.19 -10.49
N VAL A 129 1.80 -5.45 -9.54
CA VAL A 129 1.54 -4.60 -8.37
C VAL A 129 2.02 -5.31 -7.11
N LEU A 130 3.10 -4.82 -6.55
CA LEU A 130 3.62 -5.25 -5.24
C LEU A 130 3.12 -4.29 -4.16
N VAL A 131 2.48 -4.83 -3.13
CA VAL A 131 2.05 -4.08 -1.94
C VAL A 131 2.71 -4.71 -0.73
N THR A 132 3.45 -3.91 0.02
CA THR A 132 4.10 -4.32 1.28
C THR A 132 3.59 -3.47 2.43
N ASN A 133 3.42 -4.07 3.60
CA ASN A 133 2.96 -3.38 4.80
C ASN A 133 4.14 -3.25 5.77
N PRO A 134 4.74 -2.04 5.92
CA PRO A 134 5.95 -1.87 6.71
C PRO A 134 5.75 -2.05 8.21
N SER A 135 4.51 -2.01 8.68
CA SER A 135 4.16 -2.15 10.10
C SER A 135 2.72 -2.65 10.27
N GLY A 136 2.44 -3.28 11.41
CA GLY A 136 1.10 -3.68 11.85
C GLY A 136 0.24 -2.56 12.43
N LEU A 137 0.68 -1.30 12.38
CA LEU A 137 -0.11 -0.14 12.80
C LEU A 137 -1.33 0.06 11.92
N VAL A 138 -2.43 0.49 12.53
CA VAL A 138 -3.69 0.63 11.81
C VAL A 138 -3.62 1.65 10.67
N ASN A 139 -3.01 2.79 10.91
CA ASN A 139 -3.00 3.92 9.97
C ASN A 139 -1.67 4.06 9.20
N GLU A 140 -0.79 3.07 9.27
CA GLU A 140 0.43 3.04 8.46
C GLU A 140 0.09 2.84 6.98
N PRO A 141 0.52 3.73 6.07
CA PRO A 141 0.28 3.54 4.64
C PRO A 141 1.13 2.37 4.10
N PRO A 142 0.56 1.51 3.25
CA PRO A 142 1.34 0.48 2.58
C PRO A 142 2.25 1.10 1.53
N ARG A 143 3.27 0.38 1.14
CA ARG A 143 4.13 0.74 0.00
C ARG A 143 3.64 0.01 -1.23
N ILE A 144 3.26 0.77 -2.25
CA ILE A 144 2.82 0.25 -3.54
C ILE A 144 3.92 0.48 -4.56
N ARG A 145 4.27 -0.58 -5.30
CA ARG A 145 5.22 -0.54 -6.41
C ARG A 145 4.59 -1.18 -7.64
N ILE A 146 4.68 -0.48 -8.78
CA ILE A 146 4.20 -1.01 -10.06
C ILE A 146 5.42 -1.25 -10.95
N ARG A 147 5.68 -2.54 -11.28
CA ARG A 147 6.81 -2.96 -12.13
C ARG A 147 8.18 -2.51 -11.60
N GLY A 148 8.36 -2.55 -10.27
CA GLY A 148 9.63 -2.30 -9.61
C GLY A 148 9.81 -0.88 -9.06
N VAL A 149 11.06 -0.52 -8.77
CA VAL A 149 11.48 0.77 -8.22
C VAL A 149 12.01 1.64 -9.36
N ASN A 150 11.47 2.85 -9.52
CA ASN A 150 11.76 3.72 -10.65
C ASN A 150 12.55 5.00 -10.29
N SER A 151 12.90 5.21 -9.03
CA SER A 151 13.79 6.31 -8.59
C SER A 151 14.64 5.87 -7.40
N ILE A 152 15.85 6.44 -7.27
CA ILE A 152 16.75 6.17 -6.13
C ILE A 152 16.31 6.99 -4.91
N SER A 153 16.05 8.27 -5.08
CA SER A 153 15.79 9.21 -3.98
C SER A 153 14.43 9.90 -4.09
N GLY A 154 13.80 9.91 -5.28
CA GLY A 154 12.50 10.52 -5.52
C GLY A 154 11.32 9.67 -5.07
N GLY A 155 10.11 10.18 -5.23
CA GLY A 155 8.88 9.47 -4.96
C GLY A 155 8.76 8.17 -5.75
N ARG A 156 8.40 7.07 -5.09
CA ARG A 156 8.38 5.72 -5.65
C ARG A 156 6.97 5.11 -5.72
N GLY A 157 5.97 5.78 -5.16
CA GLY A 157 4.57 5.37 -5.20
C GLY A 157 3.88 5.77 -6.51
N PRO A 158 2.82 5.05 -6.93
CA PRO A 158 2.02 5.40 -8.10
C PRO A 158 1.23 6.69 -7.88
N LEU A 159 0.85 7.36 -8.98
CA LEU A 159 -0.12 8.43 -8.96
C LEU A 159 -1.50 7.87 -8.62
N ILE A 160 -2.19 8.45 -7.64
CA ILE A 160 -3.59 8.14 -7.36
C ILE A 160 -4.48 9.17 -8.03
N VAL A 161 -5.43 8.69 -8.81
CA VAL A 161 -6.42 9.51 -9.53
C VAL A 161 -7.81 9.12 -9.07
N LEU A 162 -8.52 10.03 -8.41
CA LEU A 162 -9.90 9.82 -7.94
C LEU A 162 -10.88 10.56 -8.85
N ASP A 163 -11.76 9.83 -9.50
CA ASP A 163 -12.74 10.38 -10.45
C ASP A 163 -12.13 11.29 -11.52
N GLY A 164 -10.88 10.95 -11.95
CA GLY A 164 -10.11 11.64 -12.98
C GLY A 164 -9.28 12.83 -12.51
N ILE A 165 -9.19 13.12 -11.21
CA ILE A 165 -8.34 14.16 -10.61
C ILE A 165 -7.23 13.54 -9.77
N PRO A 166 -5.96 13.97 -9.94
CA PRO A 166 -4.87 13.59 -9.05
C PRO A 166 -5.14 13.98 -7.61
N THR A 167 -4.99 13.02 -6.66
CA THR A 167 -5.26 13.22 -5.24
C THR A 167 -4.05 12.86 -4.37
N PHE A 168 -4.01 13.38 -3.15
CA PHE A 168 -2.96 13.04 -2.19
C PHE A 168 -3.05 11.58 -1.75
N SER A 169 -1.89 10.96 -1.58
CA SER A 169 -1.72 9.60 -1.06
C SER A 169 -0.54 9.55 -0.08
N GLY A 170 -0.45 8.47 0.70
CA GLY A 170 0.58 8.32 1.73
C GLY A 170 0.22 9.01 3.03
N GLY A 171 1.21 9.31 3.87
CA GLY A 171 1.06 10.02 5.14
C GLY A 171 1.35 11.51 5.00
N PHE A 172 0.70 12.31 5.85
CA PHE A 172 0.85 13.77 5.93
C PHE A 172 1.17 14.25 7.35
N ALA A 173 0.82 13.45 8.36
CA ALA A 173 1.05 13.73 9.77
C ALA A 173 2.54 13.62 10.15
N GLY A 174 2.99 14.43 11.11
CA GLY A 174 4.35 14.43 11.65
C GLY A 174 4.50 13.69 12.96
N PHE A 175 3.44 13.62 13.78
CA PHE A 175 3.48 13.02 15.12
C PHE A 175 2.72 11.70 15.24
N THR A 176 1.84 11.39 14.27
CA THR A 176 1.09 10.14 14.20
C THR A 176 1.28 9.50 12.83
N ASN A 177 1.05 8.19 12.73
CA ASN A 177 0.96 7.55 11.42
C ASN A 177 -0.37 7.92 10.76
N ASP A 178 -0.34 8.13 9.46
CA ASP A 178 -1.46 8.64 8.70
C ASP A 178 -1.50 8.06 7.29
N ASN A 179 -2.65 7.57 6.88
CA ASN A 179 -2.91 7.11 5.52
C ASN A 179 -4.07 7.89 4.91
N LEU A 180 -3.78 8.76 3.95
CA LEU A 180 -4.78 9.60 3.30
C LEU A 180 -5.77 8.82 2.44
N LEU A 181 -5.41 7.63 1.95
CA LEU A 181 -6.35 6.78 1.21
C LEU A 181 -7.37 6.09 2.15
N ALA A 182 -7.10 6.07 3.46
CA ALA A 182 -8.08 5.64 4.45
C ALA A 182 -9.28 6.60 4.60
N ASN A 183 -9.18 7.83 4.08
CA ASN A 183 -10.28 8.78 4.01
C ASN A 183 -11.24 8.53 2.82
N ILE A 184 -10.93 7.56 1.96
CA ILE A 184 -11.83 7.11 0.89
C ILE A 184 -12.48 5.82 1.34
N ASN A 185 -13.82 5.83 1.46
CA ASN A 185 -14.56 4.64 1.88
C ASN A 185 -14.55 3.58 0.76
N PRO A 186 -14.02 2.36 0.98
CA PRO A 186 -14.02 1.31 -0.03
C PRO A 186 -15.41 0.93 -0.55
N ALA A 187 -16.46 1.09 0.27
CA ALA A 187 -17.84 0.81 -0.14
C ALA A 187 -18.37 1.79 -1.21
N ASP A 188 -17.75 2.97 -1.36
CA ASP A 188 -18.14 3.97 -2.36
C ASP A 188 -17.47 3.76 -3.73
N ILE A 189 -16.59 2.78 -3.86
CA ILE A 189 -15.79 2.56 -5.07
C ILE A 189 -16.57 1.67 -6.05
N GLU A 190 -16.58 2.06 -7.32
CA GLU A 190 -17.15 1.29 -8.42
C GLU A 190 -16.10 0.48 -9.17
N SER A 191 -14.91 1.07 -9.45
CA SER A 191 -13.80 0.35 -10.09
C SER A 191 -12.43 0.88 -9.65
N ILE A 192 -11.43 0.00 -9.75
CA ILE A 192 -10.02 0.35 -9.60
C ILE A 192 -9.29 -0.19 -10.81
N ASP A 193 -8.71 0.73 -11.58
CA ASP A 193 -7.95 0.42 -12.78
C ASP A 193 -6.48 0.80 -12.57
N VAL A 194 -5.56 -0.14 -12.80
CA VAL A 194 -4.12 0.08 -12.63
C VAL A 194 -3.45 0.18 -13.99
N LEU A 195 -2.97 1.38 -14.34
CA LEU A 195 -2.24 1.67 -15.55
C LEU A 195 -0.76 1.37 -15.33
N LYS A 196 -0.22 0.35 -16.00
CA LYS A 196 1.12 -0.17 -15.76
C LYS A 196 2.12 0.19 -16.84
N ASP A 197 1.69 0.18 -18.10
CA ASP A 197 2.54 0.43 -19.26
C ASP A 197 2.68 1.91 -19.61
N GLY A 198 3.62 2.17 -20.53
CA GLY A 198 3.92 3.53 -20.97
C GLY A 198 2.76 4.17 -21.73
N SER A 199 2.08 3.43 -22.62
CA SER A 199 1.02 4.01 -23.47
C SER A 199 -0.21 4.44 -22.67
N ALA A 200 -0.56 3.68 -21.61
CA ALA A 200 -1.63 4.05 -20.71
C ALA A 200 -1.26 5.24 -19.82
N THR A 201 0.02 5.33 -19.41
CA THR A 201 0.49 6.32 -18.42
C THR A 201 0.99 7.60 -19.06
N ALA A 202 1.39 7.62 -20.36
CA ALA A 202 1.96 8.79 -21.03
C ALA A 202 1.03 10.02 -21.03
N ILE A 203 -0.29 9.81 -21.03
CA ILE A 203 -1.26 10.91 -20.96
C ILE A 203 -1.21 11.65 -19.61
N TYR A 204 -0.64 11.05 -18.53
CA TYR A 204 -0.35 11.66 -17.25
C TYR A 204 1.09 12.19 -17.14
N GLY A 205 1.91 11.98 -18.19
CA GLY A 205 3.23 12.59 -18.39
C GLY A 205 4.18 12.43 -17.22
N SER A 206 4.57 13.54 -16.64
CA SER A 206 5.55 13.62 -15.57
C SER A 206 5.13 13.07 -14.23
N GLN A 207 3.85 12.80 -14.00
CA GLN A 207 3.36 12.25 -12.74
C GLN A 207 3.25 10.71 -12.76
N ALA A 208 3.51 10.06 -13.91
CA ALA A 208 3.17 8.68 -14.17
C ALA A 208 4.36 7.71 -14.26
N SER A 209 5.57 8.13 -13.89
CA SER A 209 6.76 7.28 -13.89
C SER A 209 6.54 5.96 -13.14
N ASN A 210 5.87 6.03 -11.99
CA ASN A 210 5.61 4.89 -11.09
C ASN A 210 4.29 4.17 -11.38
N GLY A 211 3.62 4.46 -12.52
CA GLY A 211 2.28 3.95 -12.82
C GLY A 211 1.17 4.82 -12.22
N VAL A 212 -0.07 4.47 -12.56
CA VAL A 212 -1.27 5.22 -12.12
C VAL A 212 -2.31 4.24 -11.59
N ILE A 213 -2.91 4.54 -10.45
CA ILE A 213 -4.07 3.84 -9.91
C ILE A 213 -5.27 4.77 -10.03
N MET A 214 -6.22 4.39 -10.86
CA MET A 214 -7.45 5.13 -11.10
C MET A 214 -8.58 4.54 -10.25
N ILE A 215 -9.16 5.36 -9.40
CA ILE A 215 -10.29 4.99 -8.54
C ILE A 215 -11.52 5.73 -9.06
N THR A 216 -12.52 4.97 -9.48
CA THR A 216 -13.82 5.51 -9.88
C THR A 216 -14.84 5.21 -8.81
N THR A 217 -15.63 6.21 -8.44
CA THR A 217 -16.63 6.05 -7.38
C THR A 217 -18.03 5.82 -7.94
N LYS A 218 -18.89 5.23 -7.09
CA LYS A 218 -20.28 4.91 -7.43
C LYS A 218 -21.08 6.16 -7.78
N LYS A 219 -21.99 6.00 -8.75
CA LYS A 219 -22.91 7.01 -9.23
C LYS A 219 -24.34 6.56 -9.06
N GLY A 220 -25.26 7.49 -9.05
CA GLY A 220 -26.70 7.20 -9.10
C GLY A 220 -27.10 6.55 -10.41
N LYS A 221 -28.15 5.74 -10.38
CA LYS A 221 -28.73 5.09 -11.56
C LYS A 221 -30.16 5.58 -11.78
N ALA A 222 -30.49 5.93 -13.02
CA ALA A 222 -31.83 6.37 -13.38
C ALA A 222 -32.86 5.25 -13.20
N GLY A 223 -34.12 5.63 -12.89
CA GLY A 223 -35.27 4.72 -12.84
C GLY A 223 -35.39 3.87 -11.57
N ARG A 224 -34.51 4.06 -10.55
CA ARG A 224 -34.59 3.34 -9.28
C ARG A 224 -34.11 4.19 -8.11
N GLN A 225 -34.63 3.89 -6.94
CA GLN A 225 -34.05 4.32 -5.67
C GLN A 225 -33.59 3.08 -4.90
N ASN A 226 -32.44 3.15 -4.28
CA ASN A 226 -31.85 2.07 -3.55
C ASN A 226 -31.19 2.62 -2.28
N PHE A 227 -31.65 2.15 -1.13
CA PHE A 227 -31.06 2.45 0.16
C PHE A 227 -30.35 1.20 0.67
N SER A 228 -29.15 1.34 1.17
CA SER A 228 -28.37 0.22 1.70
C SER A 228 -27.71 0.58 3.02
N TYR A 229 -27.63 -0.40 3.89
CA TYR A 229 -26.90 -0.37 5.15
C TYR A 229 -25.95 -1.55 5.21
N SER A 230 -24.70 -1.31 5.56
CA SER A 230 -23.76 -2.39 5.89
C SER A 230 -23.04 -2.08 7.18
N SER A 231 -22.78 -3.13 7.96
CA SER A 231 -22.03 -3.07 9.20
C SER A 231 -21.10 -4.27 9.32
N THR A 232 -19.89 -4.04 9.82
CA THR A 232 -18.89 -5.09 10.07
C THR A 232 -18.22 -4.83 11.42
N PHE A 233 -18.10 -5.89 12.21
CA PHE A 233 -17.39 -5.91 13.50
C PHE A 233 -16.22 -6.89 13.41
N GLY A 234 -15.05 -6.49 13.89
CA GLY A 234 -13.83 -7.29 13.82
C GLY A 234 -13.11 -7.37 15.16
N PHE A 235 -12.45 -8.52 15.37
CA PHE A 235 -11.59 -8.81 16.51
C PHE A 235 -10.21 -9.21 16.00
N SER A 236 -9.17 -8.57 16.52
CA SER A 236 -7.82 -8.73 16.03
C SER A 236 -6.87 -9.13 17.18
N LYS A 237 -5.91 -10.00 16.83
CA LYS A 237 -4.79 -10.37 17.71
C LYS A 237 -3.49 -10.30 16.91
N PRO A 238 -2.31 -10.14 17.55
CA PRO A 238 -1.04 -10.30 16.86
C PRO A 238 -0.96 -11.66 16.15
N MET A 239 -0.50 -11.69 14.90
CA MET A 239 -0.34 -12.94 14.15
C MET A 239 0.81 -13.78 14.73
N ASN A 240 1.91 -13.12 15.06
CA ASN A 240 3.09 -13.69 15.71
C ASN A 240 3.55 -12.77 16.85
N ARG A 241 4.32 -13.32 17.77
CA ARG A 241 5.00 -12.61 18.86
C ARG A 241 6.46 -13.07 18.90
N PHE A 242 7.32 -12.27 19.51
CA PHE A 242 8.70 -12.66 19.73
C PHE A 242 8.76 -13.73 20.82
N ASP A 243 9.57 -14.75 20.59
CA ASP A 243 9.85 -15.80 21.57
C ASP A 243 11.01 -15.36 22.46
N LEU A 244 10.68 -14.89 23.66
CA LEU A 244 11.61 -14.27 24.60
C LEU A 244 11.87 -15.20 25.79
N LEU A 245 13.04 -15.01 26.44
CA LEU A 245 13.35 -15.70 27.68
C LEU A 245 12.35 -15.32 28.78
N ASN A 246 11.93 -16.30 29.56
CA ASN A 246 11.25 -16.06 30.82
C ASN A 246 12.25 -15.57 31.91
N ALA A 247 11.74 -15.18 33.07
CA ALA A 247 12.55 -14.58 34.12
C ALA A 247 13.67 -15.51 34.62
N GLN A 248 13.41 -16.81 34.76
CA GLN A 248 14.42 -17.78 35.23
C GLN A 248 15.51 -18.02 34.19
N GLU A 249 15.13 -18.13 32.92
CA GLU A 249 16.05 -18.25 31.78
C GLU A 249 16.90 -16.99 31.65
N PHE A 250 16.29 -15.82 31.78
CA PHE A 250 16.99 -14.53 31.78
C PHE A 250 18.05 -14.47 32.87
N VAL A 251 17.70 -14.79 34.11
CA VAL A 251 18.64 -14.82 35.25
C VAL A 251 19.82 -15.75 34.95
N THR A 252 19.54 -16.93 34.39
CA THR A 252 20.57 -17.91 33.99
C THR A 252 21.51 -17.35 32.92
N ILE A 253 20.98 -16.76 31.86
CA ILE A 253 21.75 -16.20 30.75
C ILE A 253 22.52 -14.95 31.16
N ALA A 254 21.92 -14.04 31.92
CA ALA A 254 22.57 -12.83 32.39
C ALA A 254 23.76 -13.13 33.30
N ASN A 255 23.59 -14.07 34.21
CA ASN A 255 24.67 -14.53 35.08
C ASN A 255 25.77 -15.32 34.32
N ALA A 256 25.39 -16.10 33.28
CA ALA A 256 26.37 -16.76 32.43
C ALA A 256 27.19 -15.75 31.62
N LYS A 257 26.62 -14.62 31.16
CA LYS A 257 27.39 -13.54 30.52
C LYS A 257 28.40 -12.91 31.49
N LEU A 258 28.00 -12.67 32.73
CA LEU A 258 28.86 -12.13 33.78
C LEU A 258 29.98 -13.10 34.12
N SER A 259 29.68 -14.37 34.39
CA SER A 259 30.62 -15.43 34.70
C SER A 259 31.65 -15.61 33.60
N ALA A 260 31.23 -15.59 32.34
CA ALA A 260 32.15 -15.65 31.19
C ALA A 260 33.17 -14.51 31.18
N ALA A 261 32.78 -13.31 31.65
CA ALA A 261 33.65 -12.15 31.82
C ALA A 261 34.33 -12.06 33.17
N SER A 262 34.31 -13.14 33.99
CA SER A 262 34.85 -13.22 35.35
C SER A 262 34.26 -12.21 36.33
N LEU A 263 32.97 -11.86 36.13
CA LEU A 263 32.22 -10.97 37.02
C LEU A 263 31.28 -11.78 37.93
N ALA A 264 30.99 -11.22 39.10
CA ALA A 264 30.03 -11.83 40.04
C ALA A 264 28.61 -11.82 39.49
N ASN A 265 27.80 -12.81 39.87
CA ASN A 265 26.40 -12.87 39.54
C ASN A 265 25.67 -11.59 40.00
N GLY A 266 24.77 -11.10 39.15
CA GLY A 266 24.04 -9.85 39.35
C GLY A 266 22.55 -9.95 39.14
N ALA A 267 22.07 -10.92 38.37
CA ALA A 267 20.66 -11.15 38.14
C ALA A 267 20.07 -12.15 39.13
N PHE A 268 18.94 -11.83 39.75
CA PHE A 268 18.29 -12.66 40.75
C PHE A 268 16.78 -12.61 40.59
N MET A 269 16.10 -13.69 40.97
CA MET A 269 14.66 -13.69 41.15
C MET A 269 14.31 -12.93 42.44
N ASN A 270 13.25 -12.15 42.41
CA ASN A 270 12.70 -11.54 43.61
C ASN A 270 11.89 -12.57 44.43
N SER A 271 11.48 -12.19 45.68
CA SER A 271 10.72 -13.07 46.58
C SER A 271 9.36 -13.51 46.01
N GLU A 272 8.81 -12.78 45.06
CA GLU A 272 7.54 -13.06 44.41
C GLU A 272 7.67 -13.95 43.15
N ASN A 273 8.90 -14.35 42.76
CA ASN A 273 9.20 -15.03 41.52
C ASN A 273 8.61 -14.36 40.29
N THR A 274 8.73 -13.06 40.21
CA THR A 274 8.19 -12.24 39.13
C THR A 274 8.65 -12.75 37.77
N ASN A 275 7.68 -12.90 36.85
CA ASN A 275 7.93 -13.20 35.42
C ASN A 275 7.01 -12.28 34.58
N THR A 276 7.51 -11.13 34.19
CA THR A 276 6.76 -10.13 33.43
C THR A 276 6.93 -10.37 31.93
N ASP A 277 5.85 -10.72 31.23
CA ASP A 277 5.83 -10.65 29.76
C ASP A 277 5.56 -9.19 29.34
N TRP A 278 6.61 -8.50 28.95
CA TRP A 278 6.52 -7.11 28.52
C TRP A 278 5.76 -6.93 27.20
N GLN A 279 5.58 -7.98 26.40
CA GLN A 279 4.72 -7.93 25.24
C GLN A 279 3.24 -7.84 25.63
N ASP A 280 2.80 -8.46 26.73
CA ASP A 280 1.44 -8.30 27.27
C ASP A 280 1.19 -6.90 27.85
N VAL A 281 2.25 -6.22 28.28
CA VAL A 281 2.14 -4.81 28.70
C VAL A 281 1.83 -3.92 27.51
N VAL A 282 2.41 -4.21 26.33
CA VAL A 282 2.27 -3.43 25.11
C VAL A 282 1.02 -3.81 24.33
N PHE A 283 0.79 -5.10 24.08
CA PHE A 283 -0.31 -5.53 23.24
C PHE A 283 -1.65 -5.55 23.94
N ARG A 284 -2.72 -5.22 23.22
CA ARG A 284 -4.09 -5.50 23.64
C ARG A 284 -4.33 -7.00 23.63
N PRO A 285 -5.03 -7.58 24.57
CA PRO A 285 -5.46 -9.00 24.51
C PRO A 285 -6.31 -9.28 23.26
N THR A 286 -7.16 -8.32 22.90
CA THR A 286 -7.96 -8.33 21.67
C THR A 286 -8.25 -6.89 21.28
N SER A 287 -7.99 -6.53 20.04
CA SER A 287 -8.33 -5.23 19.45
C SER A 287 -9.66 -5.33 18.73
N GLN A 288 -10.47 -4.29 18.81
CA GLN A 288 -11.80 -4.22 18.23
C GLN A 288 -11.84 -3.26 17.04
N SER A 289 -12.74 -3.54 16.12
CA SER A 289 -13.05 -2.64 15.01
C SER A 289 -14.53 -2.68 14.66
N SER A 290 -15.05 -1.56 14.22
CA SER A 290 -16.43 -1.47 13.69
C SER A 290 -16.46 -0.53 12.49
N THR A 291 -17.27 -0.90 11.50
CA THR A 291 -17.52 -0.08 10.31
C THR A 291 -19.01 -0.08 10.02
N HIS A 292 -19.57 1.10 9.78
CA HIS A 292 -20.99 1.28 9.44
C HIS A 292 -21.07 2.14 8.17
N ASN A 293 -21.79 1.67 7.16
CA ASN A 293 -22.00 2.37 5.92
C ASN A 293 -23.50 2.51 5.67
N LEU A 294 -23.93 3.71 5.33
CA LEU A 294 -25.26 4.02 4.79
C LEU A 294 -25.06 4.56 3.38
N ALA A 295 -25.82 4.09 2.42
CA ALA A 295 -25.79 4.65 1.07
C ALA A 295 -27.18 4.73 0.46
N LEU A 296 -27.42 5.80 -0.27
CA LEU A 296 -28.63 6.09 -1.02
C LEU A 296 -28.23 6.42 -2.46
N ASP A 297 -28.72 5.65 -3.42
CA ASP A 297 -28.52 5.95 -4.84
C ASP A 297 -29.85 5.98 -5.58
N GLY A 298 -29.94 6.84 -6.58
CA GLY A 298 -31.16 6.98 -7.37
C GLY A 298 -31.10 8.05 -8.43
N GLY A 299 -32.23 8.30 -9.02
CA GLY A 299 -32.39 9.39 -9.99
C GLY A 299 -33.37 9.10 -11.11
N ASN A 300 -33.41 10.03 -12.06
CA ASN A 300 -34.15 9.92 -13.30
C ASN A 300 -33.24 10.19 -14.51
N ASP A 301 -33.76 10.24 -15.70
CA ASP A 301 -32.98 10.43 -16.94
C ASP A 301 -32.20 11.77 -16.99
N ARG A 302 -32.60 12.76 -16.19
CA ARG A 302 -31.94 14.07 -16.13
C ARG A 302 -30.97 14.17 -14.95
N THR A 303 -31.34 13.67 -13.78
CA THR A 303 -30.57 13.82 -12.55
C THR A 303 -30.35 12.48 -11.90
N THR A 304 -29.10 12.14 -11.60
CA THR A 304 -28.75 10.99 -10.80
C THR A 304 -27.93 11.42 -9.59
N TYR A 305 -28.08 10.72 -8.48
CA TYR A 305 -27.37 11.03 -7.23
C TYR A 305 -26.94 9.75 -6.51
N TYR A 306 -25.81 9.86 -5.83
CA TYR A 306 -25.29 8.88 -4.88
C TYR A 306 -24.87 9.62 -3.62
N LEU A 307 -25.43 9.24 -2.48
CA LEU A 307 -25.10 9.80 -1.17
C LEU A 307 -24.63 8.67 -0.26
N SER A 308 -23.56 8.85 0.47
CA SER A 308 -23.12 7.89 1.48
C SER A 308 -22.61 8.54 2.75
N PHE A 309 -22.76 7.82 3.84
CA PHE A 309 -22.16 8.12 5.13
C PHE A 309 -21.44 6.88 5.62
N ASN A 310 -20.20 7.04 6.05
CA ASN A 310 -19.39 5.98 6.65
C ASN A 310 -18.84 6.42 8.00
N TYR A 311 -18.99 5.58 8.99
CA TYR A 311 -18.31 5.64 10.27
C TYR A 311 -17.41 4.42 10.43
N ARG A 312 -16.17 4.62 10.84
CA ARG A 312 -15.22 3.56 11.13
C ARG A 312 -14.43 3.86 12.38
N TYR A 313 -14.37 2.89 13.27
CA TYR A 313 -13.51 2.86 14.44
C TYR A 313 -12.63 1.61 14.39
N GLN A 314 -11.35 1.75 14.70
CA GLN A 314 -10.43 0.61 14.76
C GLN A 314 -9.37 0.83 15.84
N GLU A 315 -9.20 -0.17 16.69
CA GLU A 315 -8.08 -0.30 17.61
C GLU A 315 -6.91 -1.00 16.94
N GLY A 316 -5.69 -0.47 17.14
CA GLY A 316 -4.46 -1.17 16.81
C GLY A 316 -4.12 -2.23 17.87
N LEU A 317 -3.17 -3.09 17.53
CA LEU A 317 -2.68 -4.14 18.46
C LEU A 317 -2.01 -3.55 19.68
N VAL A 318 -1.32 -2.44 19.54
CA VAL A 318 -0.67 -1.76 20.66
C VAL A 318 -1.69 -0.90 21.40
N LYS A 319 -1.64 -0.96 22.74
CA LYS A 319 -2.47 -0.11 23.62
C LYS A 319 -2.25 1.34 23.25
N THR A 320 -3.16 2.21 23.12
CA THR A 320 -3.11 3.60 22.66
C THR A 320 -3.28 3.84 21.17
N ASN A 321 -2.87 2.91 20.30
CA ASN A 321 -3.08 3.09 18.87
C ASN A 321 -4.56 2.89 18.51
N THR A 322 -5.20 3.93 17.97
CA THR A 322 -6.60 3.90 17.49
C THR A 322 -6.80 4.86 16.34
N THR A 323 -7.72 4.53 15.44
CA THR A 323 -8.19 5.43 14.38
C THR A 323 -9.71 5.48 14.35
N GLU A 324 -10.25 6.67 14.15
CA GLU A 324 -11.68 6.92 14.01
C GLU A 324 -11.91 7.83 12.82
N ASN A 325 -12.78 7.44 11.89
CA ASN A 325 -13.03 8.17 10.66
C ASN A 325 -14.51 8.32 10.38
N TYR A 326 -14.92 9.51 9.95
CA TYR A 326 -16.23 9.87 9.43
C TYR A 326 -16.07 10.32 7.99
N ASN A 327 -16.82 9.75 7.07
CA ASN A 327 -16.80 10.12 5.67
C ASN A 327 -18.23 10.36 5.17
N VAL A 328 -18.41 11.45 4.46
CA VAL A 328 -19.65 11.77 3.73
C VAL A 328 -19.28 11.94 2.27
N ARG A 329 -20.00 11.28 1.39
CA ARG A 329 -19.85 11.44 -0.05
C ARG A 329 -21.18 11.83 -0.69
N ALA A 330 -21.12 12.77 -1.64
CA ALA A 330 -22.25 13.18 -2.46
C ALA A 330 -21.81 13.31 -3.92
N ASN A 331 -22.35 12.48 -4.79
CA ASN A 331 -22.10 12.51 -6.22
C ASN A 331 -23.39 12.87 -6.95
N PHE A 332 -23.37 13.97 -7.72
CA PHE A 332 -24.47 14.44 -8.51
C PHE A 332 -24.08 14.54 -9.98
N GLU A 333 -24.94 14.04 -10.85
CA GLU A 333 -24.86 14.27 -12.29
C GLU A 333 -26.22 14.85 -12.76
N HIS A 334 -26.20 16.00 -13.44
CA HIS A 334 -27.39 16.65 -13.95
C HIS A 334 -27.23 17.01 -15.44
N LYS A 335 -28.09 16.48 -16.27
CA LYS A 335 -28.25 16.86 -17.68
C LYS A 335 -29.19 18.04 -17.77
N VAL A 336 -28.66 19.25 -17.85
CA VAL A 336 -29.43 20.49 -18.00
C VAL A 336 -30.28 20.41 -19.27
N ASN A 337 -29.66 19.93 -20.35
CA ASN A 337 -30.28 19.67 -21.62
C ASN A 337 -29.48 18.62 -22.44
N LYS A 338 -29.74 18.48 -23.73
CA LYS A 338 -29.07 17.49 -24.61
C LYS A 338 -27.58 17.76 -24.86
N TRP A 339 -27.17 19.04 -24.70
CA TRP A 339 -25.79 19.46 -24.98
C TRP A 339 -25.00 19.90 -23.76
N LEU A 340 -25.63 20.05 -22.57
CA LEU A 340 -25.01 20.50 -21.33
C LEU A 340 -25.25 19.51 -20.18
N LYS A 341 -24.17 19.00 -19.59
CA LYS A 341 -24.20 18.17 -18.40
C LYS A 341 -23.27 18.79 -17.34
N ILE A 342 -23.71 18.78 -16.09
CA ILE A 342 -22.97 19.22 -14.92
C ILE A 342 -22.76 18.01 -14.00
N THR A 343 -21.56 17.87 -13.46
CA THR A 343 -21.20 16.79 -12.53
C THR A 343 -20.50 17.42 -11.34
N ASN A 344 -20.87 17.00 -10.14
CA ASN A 344 -20.13 17.35 -8.92
C ASN A 344 -19.99 16.14 -8.01
N PHE A 345 -18.77 15.80 -7.62
CA PHE A 345 -18.43 14.67 -6.74
C PHE A 345 -17.63 15.19 -5.56
N ILE A 346 -18.24 15.26 -4.40
CA ILE A 346 -17.64 15.78 -3.18
C ILE A 346 -17.49 14.67 -2.12
N THR A 347 -16.34 14.65 -1.47
CA THR A 347 -16.06 13.80 -0.28
C THR A 347 -15.61 14.72 0.85
N LEU A 348 -16.29 14.62 1.98
CA LEU A 348 -15.93 15.27 3.23
C LEU A 348 -15.49 14.18 4.21
N SER A 349 -14.33 14.33 4.82
CA SER A 349 -13.86 13.37 5.81
C SER A 349 -13.30 14.06 7.04
N ARG A 350 -13.47 13.40 8.18
CA ARG A 350 -12.90 13.79 9.47
C ARG A 350 -12.26 12.56 10.11
N GLY A 351 -10.99 12.66 10.47
CA GLY A 351 -10.23 11.60 11.12
C GLY A 351 -9.70 12.02 12.48
N PHE A 352 -9.63 11.04 13.39
CA PHE A 352 -8.96 11.15 14.68
C PHE A 352 -8.04 9.96 14.84
N ASP A 353 -6.75 10.23 15.00
CA ASP A 353 -5.77 9.20 15.26
C ASP A 353 -5.11 9.41 16.61
N LYS A 354 -4.96 8.31 17.35
CA LYS A 354 -4.10 8.24 18.53
C LYS A 354 -3.01 7.25 18.21
N ASP A 355 -1.80 7.59 18.55
CA ASP A 355 -0.63 6.77 18.26
C ASP A 355 0.36 6.80 19.42
N GLN A 356 1.56 6.33 19.16
CA GLN A 356 2.68 6.29 20.05
C GLN A 356 3.97 6.27 19.27
N ASN A 357 5.10 6.45 19.93
CA ASN A 357 6.38 6.27 19.30
C ASN A 357 6.59 4.78 18.94
N ASN A 358 6.95 4.53 17.68
CA ASN A 358 7.14 3.21 17.10
C ASN A 358 8.60 2.97 16.72
N GLY A 359 8.90 1.69 16.47
CA GLY A 359 10.19 1.26 15.93
C GLY A 359 11.30 1.21 16.98
N GLY A 360 12.50 1.56 16.54
CA GLY A 360 13.74 1.30 17.28
C GLY A 360 14.04 2.24 18.44
N ASN A 361 13.20 3.23 18.75
CA ASN A 361 13.43 4.13 19.87
C ASN A 361 13.46 3.36 21.19
N ALA A 362 14.60 3.39 21.88
CA ALA A 362 14.84 2.65 23.12
C ALA A 362 14.04 3.19 24.33
N LEU A 363 13.67 4.49 24.30
CA LEU A 363 13.07 5.20 25.44
C LEU A 363 11.55 5.35 25.34
N SER A 364 10.96 5.11 24.16
CA SER A 364 9.51 5.22 23.99
C SER A 364 8.94 4.33 22.88
N GLY A 365 9.76 3.66 22.11
CA GLY A 365 9.30 2.68 21.11
C GLY A 365 8.69 1.46 21.78
N SER A 366 7.43 1.15 21.45
CA SER A 366 6.66 0.13 22.16
C SER A 366 7.28 -1.27 22.06
N ILE A 367 7.68 -1.69 20.86
CA ILE A 367 8.28 -3.02 20.64
C ILE A 367 9.73 -3.04 21.15
N ALA A 368 10.53 -2.02 20.84
CA ALA A 368 11.91 -1.94 21.30
C ALA A 368 12.02 -2.01 22.84
N ALA A 369 11.12 -1.32 23.54
CA ALA A 369 11.08 -1.36 25.01
C ALA A 369 10.62 -2.72 25.53
N ALA A 370 9.61 -3.35 24.91
CA ALA A 370 9.15 -4.67 25.34
C ALA A 370 10.22 -5.77 25.15
N LEU A 371 11.01 -5.69 24.09
CA LEU A 371 12.09 -6.65 23.83
C LEU A 371 13.30 -6.47 24.79
N ARG A 372 13.51 -5.26 25.27
CA ARG A 372 14.68 -4.91 26.09
C ARG A 372 14.43 -5.02 27.59
N ALA A 373 13.19 -4.84 28.03
CA ALA A 373 12.85 -4.85 29.45
C ALA A 373 13.10 -6.22 30.10
N LEU A 374 13.51 -6.18 31.38
CA LEU A 374 13.93 -7.36 32.12
C LEU A 374 12.72 -8.16 32.62
N PRO A 375 12.57 -9.45 32.29
CA PRO A 375 11.39 -10.23 32.65
C PRO A 375 11.32 -10.57 34.17
N ASN A 376 12.45 -10.52 34.91
CA ASN A 376 12.50 -10.70 36.36
C ASN A 376 12.22 -9.42 37.16
N VAL A 377 11.76 -8.34 36.47
CA VAL A 377 11.42 -7.05 37.07
C VAL A 377 9.92 -6.81 36.95
N ARG A 378 9.29 -6.39 38.05
CA ARG A 378 7.84 -6.08 38.12
C ARG A 378 7.47 -4.89 37.28
N LEU A 379 6.28 -4.94 36.70
CA LEU A 379 5.66 -3.77 36.07
C LEU A 379 5.33 -2.66 37.10
N MET A 380 4.78 -3.06 38.21
CA MET A 380 4.26 -2.16 39.25
C MET A 380 5.05 -2.30 40.56
N ASN A 381 5.16 -1.19 41.33
CA ASN A 381 5.74 -1.14 42.64
C ASN A 381 4.98 -0.09 43.49
N THR A 382 4.18 -0.55 44.43
CA THR A 382 3.31 0.28 45.27
C THR A 382 4.07 1.26 46.18
N ALA A 383 5.38 1.06 46.34
CA ALA A 383 6.25 2.00 47.09
C ALA A 383 6.62 3.26 46.28
N LEU A 384 6.16 3.37 45.00
CA LEU A 384 6.51 4.45 44.10
C LEU A 384 5.28 5.25 43.60
N PRO A 385 4.47 5.86 44.54
CA PRO A 385 3.26 6.58 44.13
C PRO A 385 3.55 7.78 43.24
N GLN A 386 4.76 8.37 43.28
CA GLN A 386 5.17 9.49 42.45
C GLN A 386 5.27 9.10 40.96
N PHE A 387 5.32 7.80 40.61
CA PHE A 387 5.27 7.24 39.27
C PHE A 387 3.97 6.45 39.02
N ASP A 388 2.88 6.77 39.72
CA ASP A 388 1.61 6.01 39.66
C ASP A 388 1.80 4.52 39.95
N ASN A 389 2.70 4.19 40.85
CA ASN A 389 3.11 2.84 41.21
C ASN A 389 3.80 2.03 40.10
N PHE A 390 4.19 2.62 38.99
CA PHE A 390 5.05 1.91 38.06
C PHE A 390 6.45 1.71 38.60
N ASN A 391 7.04 0.55 38.38
CA ASN A 391 8.36 0.20 38.90
C ASN A 391 9.46 0.90 38.04
N ILE A 392 9.92 2.03 38.55
CA ILE A 392 10.89 2.93 37.94
C ILE A 392 11.92 3.30 38.99
N THR A 393 13.16 3.56 38.62
CA THR A 393 14.17 4.06 39.56
C THR A 393 13.74 5.38 40.20
N PRO A 394 14.13 5.66 41.47
CA PRO A 394 13.67 6.86 42.20
C PRO A 394 13.95 8.17 41.47
N ASP A 395 15.01 8.23 40.68
CA ASP A 395 15.36 9.38 39.86
C ASP A 395 14.60 9.44 38.51
N GLY A 396 13.77 8.45 38.20
CA GLY A 396 12.99 8.37 36.95
C GLY A 396 13.79 7.92 35.74
N ALA A 397 15.09 7.62 35.87
CA ALA A 397 15.97 7.40 34.72
C ALA A 397 15.72 6.09 34.01
N ALA A 398 15.31 5.06 34.72
CA ALA A 398 15.30 3.70 34.20
C ALA A 398 14.20 2.83 34.82
N LEU A 399 14.01 1.64 34.26
CA LEU A 399 13.22 0.57 34.86
C LEU A 399 13.74 0.25 36.27
N GLY A 400 12.85 -0.15 37.19
CA GLY A 400 13.23 -0.62 38.54
C GLY A 400 14.18 -1.83 38.45
N ARG A 401 14.87 -2.12 39.57
CA ARG A 401 15.86 -3.22 39.62
C ARG A 401 15.35 -4.49 40.26
N ASP A 402 14.34 -4.36 41.11
CA ASP A 402 13.89 -5.42 42.03
C ASP A 402 15.09 -6.08 42.75
N ALA A 403 15.32 -7.38 42.60
CA ALA A 403 16.44 -8.10 43.23
C ALA A 403 17.77 -7.98 42.50
N ASN A 404 17.81 -7.40 41.30
CA ASN A 404 19.02 -7.30 40.50
C ASN A 404 20.03 -6.31 41.16
N THR A 405 21.29 -6.67 41.14
CA THR A 405 22.38 -5.78 41.56
C THR A 405 22.62 -4.64 40.56
N ARG A 406 23.46 -3.69 40.91
CA ARG A 406 23.85 -2.59 40.01
C ARG A 406 24.66 -3.06 38.80
N THR A 407 25.23 -4.26 38.83
CA THR A 407 25.98 -4.86 37.73
C THR A 407 25.04 -5.12 36.52
N ILE A 408 23.77 -5.41 36.79
CA ILE A 408 22.78 -5.53 35.72
C ILE A 408 22.35 -4.13 35.29
N GLU A 409 22.72 -3.76 34.08
CA GLU A 409 22.21 -2.52 33.46
C GLU A 409 20.70 -2.57 33.35
N ASN A 410 20.04 -1.46 33.68
CA ASN A 410 18.60 -1.34 33.63
C ASN A 410 18.14 -0.01 32.98
N ASN A 411 18.99 0.60 32.17
CA ASN A 411 18.71 1.82 31.41
C ASN A 411 17.63 1.59 30.32
N TYR A 412 16.62 0.82 30.68
CA TYR A 412 15.42 0.55 29.89
C TYR A 412 14.24 1.31 30.48
N VAL A 413 13.21 1.51 29.70
CA VAL A 413 12.00 2.17 30.21
C VAL A 413 10.98 1.18 30.74
N ASN A 414 10.18 1.61 31.70
CA ASN A 414 8.92 0.97 31.99
C ASN A 414 7.91 1.39 30.92
N ILE A 415 7.73 0.56 29.90
CA ILE A 415 6.88 0.90 28.75
C ILE A 415 5.41 1.08 29.15
N GLY A 416 4.95 0.43 30.23
CA GLY A 416 3.62 0.63 30.76
C GLY A 416 3.38 2.09 31.18
N TYR A 417 4.35 2.70 31.86
CA TYR A 417 4.31 4.12 32.21
C TYR A 417 4.28 5.01 30.96
N VAL A 418 5.17 4.76 30.02
CA VAL A 418 5.28 5.56 28.78
C VAL A 418 3.97 5.54 28.00
N LEU A 419 3.36 4.36 27.83
CA LEU A 419 2.06 4.21 27.15
C LEU A 419 0.91 4.89 27.89
N ALA A 420 0.96 4.91 29.22
CA ALA A 420 -0.06 5.56 30.03
C ALA A 420 0.04 7.10 30.01
N LYS A 421 1.27 7.64 29.97
CA LYS A 421 1.54 9.07 30.17
C LYS A 421 1.78 9.86 28.90
N ASN A 422 2.48 9.29 27.93
CA ASN A 422 2.72 9.99 26.67
C ASN A 422 1.44 10.00 25.81
N LYS A 423 1.26 11.06 25.03
CA LYS A 423 0.08 11.24 24.17
C LYS A 423 0.52 11.71 22.81
N PHE A 424 0.07 11.01 21.78
CA PHE A 424 0.22 11.40 20.40
C PHE A 424 -1.18 11.35 19.76
N ARG A 425 -1.61 12.43 19.16
CA ARG A 425 -2.93 12.48 18.51
C ARG A 425 -2.91 13.44 17.35
N SER A 426 -3.70 13.12 16.33
CA SER A 426 -4.00 14.02 15.24
C SER A 426 -5.50 14.11 14.98
N LYS A 427 -5.93 15.26 14.50
CA LYS A 427 -7.25 15.50 13.92
C LYS A 427 -7.05 15.94 12.49
N LYS A 428 -7.81 15.36 11.59
CA LYS A 428 -7.76 15.67 10.16
C LYS A 428 -9.13 16.05 9.67
N HIS A 429 -9.18 17.05 8.79
CA HIS A 429 -10.33 17.31 7.95
C HIS A 429 -9.85 17.32 6.50
N ARG A 430 -10.58 16.65 5.62
CA ARG A 430 -10.25 16.64 4.20
C ARG A 430 -11.49 16.87 3.37
N VAL A 431 -11.34 17.71 2.37
CA VAL A 431 -12.36 17.98 1.34
C VAL A 431 -11.76 17.61 0.00
N ILE A 432 -12.40 16.67 -0.71
CA ILE A 432 -12.09 16.37 -2.11
C ILE A 432 -13.32 16.74 -2.91
N ASP A 433 -13.19 17.68 -3.84
CA ASP A 433 -14.28 18.11 -4.71
C ASP A 433 -13.84 18.05 -6.17
N ASN A 434 -14.65 17.40 -7.00
CA ASN A 434 -14.45 17.25 -8.44
C ASN A 434 -15.68 17.79 -9.17
N PHE A 435 -15.58 19.01 -9.66
CA PHE A 435 -16.63 19.65 -10.44
C PHE A 435 -16.31 19.58 -11.93
N ALA A 436 -17.28 19.21 -12.76
CA ALA A 436 -17.09 19.18 -14.21
C ALA A 436 -18.32 19.69 -14.98
N ILE A 437 -18.06 20.37 -16.07
CA ILE A 437 -19.03 20.81 -17.06
C ILE A 437 -18.68 20.11 -18.39
N GLU A 438 -19.63 19.36 -18.93
CA GLU A 438 -19.51 18.73 -20.24
C GLU A 438 -20.46 19.43 -21.22
N ILE A 439 -19.87 19.92 -22.31
CA ILE A 439 -20.61 20.59 -23.41
C ILE A 439 -20.50 19.70 -24.65
N LYS A 440 -21.63 19.30 -25.23
CA LYS A 440 -21.73 18.44 -26.42
C LYS A 440 -22.35 19.21 -27.60
N PRO A 441 -21.55 20.01 -28.32
CA PRO A 441 -22.07 20.77 -29.47
C PRO A 441 -22.51 19.86 -30.62
N ALA A 442 -21.93 18.67 -30.72
CA ALA A 442 -22.33 17.61 -31.63
C ALA A 442 -22.24 16.23 -30.97
N SER A 443 -22.94 15.24 -31.50
CA SER A 443 -22.95 13.88 -30.93
C SER A 443 -21.56 13.22 -30.85
N TRP A 444 -20.66 13.63 -31.69
CA TRP A 444 -19.29 13.12 -31.81
C TRP A 444 -18.22 14.01 -31.11
N LEU A 445 -18.61 15.20 -30.61
CA LEU A 445 -17.70 16.19 -30.03
C LEU A 445 -18.17 16.57 -28.62
N THR A 446 -17.24 16.47 -27.65
CA THR A 446 -17.49 16.86 -26.24
C THR A 446 -16.34 17.74 -25.78
N ASN A 447 -16.64 18.92 -25.27
CA ASN A 447 -15.71 19.73 -24.49
C ASN A 447 -16.00 19.49 -22.99
N THR A 448 -14.96 19.26 -22.19
CA THR A 448 -15.04 19.07 -20.75
C THR A 448 -14.13 20.07 -20.05
N VAL A 449 -14.72 20.88 -19.17
CA VAL A 449 -13.97 21.70 -18.21
C VAL A 449 -14.11 21.05 -16.84
N LYS A 450 -13.01 20.80 -16.15
CA LYS A 450 -13.00 20.12 -14.87
C LYS A 450 -12.10 20.84 -13.88
N ILE A 451 -12.58 21.00 -12.65
CA ILE A 451 -11.83 21.59 -11.54
C ILE A 451 -11.88 20.59 -10.38
N GLY A 452 -10.71 20.22 -9.86
CA GLY A 452 -10.58 19.39 -8.67
C GLY A 452 -9.85 20.13 -7.57
N ILE A 453 -10.32 19.93 -6.34
CA ILE A 453 -9.72 20.46 -5.13
C ILE A 453 -9.49 19.29 -4.17
N ASP A 454 -8.28 19.21 -3.60
CA ASP A 454 -7.96 18.30 -2.49
C ASP A 454 -7.36 19.16 -1.38
N TYR A 455 -8.15 19.42 -0.34
CA TYR A 455 -7.80 20.28 0.78
C TYR A 455 -7.76 19.49 2.07
N ILE A 456 -6.65 19.58 2.79
CA ILE A 456 -6.40 18.87 4.05
C ILE A 456 -6.03 19.87 5.11
N THR A 457 -6.66 19.77 6.29
CA THR A 457 -6.19 20.40 7.52
C THR A 457 -5.78 19.34 8.51
N LEU A 458 -4.67 19.58 9.20
CA LEU A 458 -4.10 18.68 10.19
C LEU A 458 -3.83 19.47 11.46
N ASP A 459 -4.28 18.93 12.58
CA ASP A 459 -4.13 19.45 13.94
C ASP A 459 -3.48 18.36 14.78
N GLU A 460 -2.21 18.50 15.10
CA GLU A 460 -1.44 17.51 15.82
C GLU A 460 -1.04 17.99 17.22
N PHE A 461 -1.02 17.05 18.12
CA PHE A 461 -0.58 17.24 19.49
C PHE A 461 0.27 16.06 19.93
N PHE A 462 1.43 16.36 20.52
CA PHE A 462 2.20 15.33 21.16
C PHE A 462 2.71 15.83 22.53
N ARG A 463 2.74 14.91 23.50
CA ARG A 463 3.23 15.14 24.85
C ARG A 463 4.08 13.96 25.30
N GLN A 464 5.26 14.28 25.86
CA GLN A 464 6.12 13.34 26.57
C GLN A 464 6.23 13.77 28.04
N ASP A 465 6.06 12.81 28.94
CA ASP A 465 6.05 13.06 30.38
C ASP A 465 7.43 13.44 30.91
N ALA A 466 7.48 14.31 31.94
CA ALA A 466 8.72 14.85 32.48
C ALA A 466 9.49 13.85 33.37
N LYS A 467 8.83 12.78 33.85
CA LYS A 467 9.38 11.92 34.90
C LYS A 467 10.12 10.72 34.38
N HIS A 468 9.73 10.21 33.17
CA HIS A 468 10.31 8.97 32.62
C HIS A 468 10.22 8.91 31.10
N GLY A 469 11.10 8.15 30.45
CA GLY A 469 11.19 8.01 29.00
C GLY A 469 11.83 9.23 28.32
N ASP A 470 11.50 9.47 27.04
CA ASP A 470 12.08 10.54 26.21
C ASP A 470 11.92 11.95 26.78
N GLY A 471 10.81 12.21 27.47
CA GLY A 471 10.54 13.52 28.01
C GLY A 471 11.36 13.88 29.25
N ARG A 472 11.97 12.88 29.90
CA ARG A 472 12.72 13.11 31.15
C ARG A 472 13.92 14.02 30.97
N SER A 473 14.71 13.82 29.93
CA SER A 473 15.95 14.59 29.68
C SER A 473 15.69 16.08 29.46
N VAL A 474 14.48 16.42 29.06
CA VAL A 474 14.02 17.80 28.78
C VAL A 474 12.95 18.27 29.75
N LEU A 475 12.78 17.57 30.90
CA LEU A 475 11.81 17.86 31.94
C LEU A 475 10.38 18.06 31.42
N GLY A 476 9.96 17.16 30.53
CA GLY A 476 8.70 17.21 29.83
C GLY A 476 8.78 17.98 28.52
N ARG A 477 8.04 17.49 27.54
CA ARG A 477 7.89 18.11 26.23
C ARG A 477 6.43 18.09 25.81
N VAL A 478 5.98 19.20 25.25
CA VAL A 478 4.72 19.27 24.52
C VAL A 478 4.96 19.93 23.17
N SER A 479 4.22 19.51 22.15
CA SER A 479 4.24 20.14 20.83
C SER A 479 2.84 20.19 20.25
N ASN A 480 2.49 21.32 19.65
CA ASN A 480 1.29 21.49 18.82
C ASN A 480 1.73 21.84 17.41
N GLN A 481 1.10 21.25 16.43
CA GLN A 481 1.31 21.57 15.02
C GLN A 481 -0.05 21.71 14.34
N ALA A 482 -0.24 22.81 13.62
CA ALA A 482 -1.35 23.00 12.71
C ALA A 482 -0.79 23.12 11.30
N ALA A 483 -1.33 22.36 10.37
CA ALA A 483 -0.93 22.41 8.98
C ALA A 483 -2.16 22.37 8.07
N ASN A 484 -2.09 23.06 6.95
CA ASN A 484 -3.06 22.90 5.88
C ASN A 484 -2.35 22.79 4.54
N THR A 485 -2.88 21.96 3.67
CA THR A 485 -2.39 21.81 2.31
C THR A 485 -3.55 21.76 1.36
N MET A 486 -3.49 22.56 0.32
CA MET A 486 -4.46 22.60 -0.75
C MET A 486 -3.76 22.29 -2.07
N ARG A 487 -4.33 21.35 -2.82
CA ARG A 487 -3.98 21.12 -4.22
C ARG A 487 -5.22 21.39 -5.06
N TRP A 488 -5.07 22.21 -6.07
CA TRP A 488 -6.10 22.37 -7.08
C TRP A 488 -5.58 21.89 -8.45
N THR A 489 -6.48 21.37 -9.25
CA THR A 489 -6.22 20.91 -10.61
C THR A 489 -7.34 21.42 -11.51
N ALA A 490 -6.99 22.14 -12.55
CA ALA A 490 -7.91 22.59 -13.59
C ALA A 490 -7.56 21.91 -14.91
N GLN A 491 -8.55 21.36 -15.58
CA GLN A 491 -8.41 20.62 -16.84
C GLN A 491 -9.44 21.13 -17.83
N GLU A 492 -9.02 21.38 -19.04
CA GLU A 492 -9.93 21.57 -20.18
C GLU A 492 -9.48 20.65 -21.32
N TYR A 493 -10.42 19.87 -21.84
CA TYR A 493 -10.12 18.99 -22.96
C TYR A 493 -11.31 18.73 -23.85
N ILE A 494 -11.01 18.54 -25.12
CA ILE A 494 -11.95 18.22 -26.19
C ILE A 494 -11.78 16.77 -26.60
N ASN A 495 -12.86 16.01 -26.57
CA ASN A 495 -12.95 14.65 -27.08
C ASN A 495 -13.78 14.64 -28.38
N ALA A 496 -13.19 14.14 -29.46
CA ALA A 496 -13.86 13.85 -30.70
C ALA A 496 -13.90 12.32 -30.92
N ASN A 497 -15.09 11.75 -30.98
CA ASN A 497 -15.28 10.31 -31.22
C ASN A 497 -16.23 10.10 -32.40
N LYS A 498 -15.68 9.57 -33.51
CA LYS A 498 -16.45 9.40 -34.75
C LYS A 498 -16.12 8.09 -35.45
N THR A 499 -17.17 7.40 -35.86
CA THR A 499 -17.07 6.17 -36.68
C THR A 499 -17.39 6.48 -38.12
N PHE A 500 -16.53 6.06 -39.03
CA PHE A 500 -16.67 6.18 -40.52
C PHE A 500 -16.64 4.79 -41.13
N GLY A 501 -17.78 4.19 -41.37
CA GLY A 501 -17.85 2.81 -41.87
C GLY A 501 -17.16 1.83 -40.89
N LYS A 502 -15.98 1.34 -41.29
CA LYS A 502 -15.19 0.38 -40.47
C LYS A 502 -14.04 1.01 -39.68
N HIS A 503 -13.93 2.33 -39.72
CA HIS A 503 -12.91 3.14 -39.04
C HIS A 503 -13.52 3.82 -37.87
N ASN A 504 -12.91 3.67 -36.70
CA ASN A 504 -13.27 4.41 -35.50
C ASN A 504 -12.09 5.28 -35.03
N VAL A 505 -12.35 6.56 -34.84
CA VAL A 505 -11.34 7.56 -34.44
C VAL A 505 -11.80 8.22 -33.15
N ASN A 506 -10.95 8.16 -32.13
CA ASN A 506 -11.13 8.91 -30.89
C ASN A 506 -9.91 9.80 -30.66
N ALA A 507 -10.10 11.09 -30.69
CA ALA A 507 -9.07 12.10 -30.46
C ALA A 507 -9.38 12.91 -29.20
N THR A 508 -8.35 13.14 -28.38
CA THR A 508 -8.40 14.00 -27.20
C THR A 508 -7.30 15.03 -27.28
N VAL A 509 -7.61 16.31 -27.06
CA VAL A 509 -6.60 17.39 -26.91
C VAL A 509 -7.01 18.21 -25.69
N GLY A 510 -6.05 18.65 -24.90
CA GLY A 510 -6.35 19.43 -23.71
C GLY A 510 -5.16 20.09 -23.05
N ILE A 511 -5.49 20.86 -22.04
CA ILE A 511 -4.57 21.55 -21.14
C ILE A 511 -4.89 21.18 -19.69
N GLU A 512 -3.86 21.22 -18.86
CA GLU A 512 -4.01 20.99 -17.42
C GLU A 512 -3.11 21.96 -16.66
N ALA A 513 -3.63 22.54 -15.60
CA ALA A 513 -2.85 23.31 -14.62
C ALA A 513 -3.09 22.73 -13.23
N GLN A 514 -2.03 22.61 -12.45
CA GLN A 514 -2.06 22.14 -11.07
C GLN A 514 -1.12 22.98 -10.23
N ASN A 515 -1.55 23.33 -9.02
CA ASN A 515 -0.68 23.94 -8.01
C ASN A 515 -0.98 23.37 -6.63
N GLN A 516 -0.02 23.47 -5.74
CA GLN A 516 -0.12 23.05 -4.34
C GLN A 516 0.38 24.16 -3.44
N GLU A 517 -0.35 24.41 -2.37
CA GLU A 517 0.05 25.36 -1.31
C GLU A 517 -0.01 24.65 0.03
N SER A 518 0.97 24.90 0.87
CA SER A 518 1.05 24.32 2.21
C SER A 518 1.45 25.39 3.21
N ASN A 519 0.70 25.49 4.29
CA ASN A 519 1.00 26.34 5.44
C ASN A 519 1.13 25.48 6.68
N SER A 520 2.09 25.78 7.52
CA SER A 520 2.25 25.12 8.80
C SER A 520 2.66 26.10 9.89
N PHE A 521 2.19 25.79 11.09
CA PHE A 521 2.62 26.46 12.32
C PHE A 521 2.84 25.40 13.37
N SER A 522 3.94 25.47 14.09
CA SER A 522 4.22 24.58 15.22
C SER A 522 4.73 25.37 16.41
N ALA A 523 4.36 24.91 17.59
CA ALA A 523 4.91 25.42 18.83
C ALA A 523 5.26 24.24 19.74
N SER A 524 6.43 24.27 20.37
CA SER A 524 6.89 23.26 21.30
C SER A 524 7.42 23.89 22.57
N GLY A 525 7.16 23.24 23.69
CA GLY A 525 7.67 23.63 25.00
C GLY A 525 8.39 22.48 25.66
N THR A 526 9.48 22.79 26.33
CA THR A 526 10.23 21.87 27.20
C THR A 526 10.50 22.51 28.55
N ASN A 527 10.94 21.68 29.52
CA ASN A 527 11.23 22.13 30.87
C ASN A 527 9.96 22.69 31.53
N LEU A 528 9.02 21.79 31.82
CA LEU A 528 7.77 22.10 32.50
C LEU A 528 8.06 22.54 33.92
N ALA A 529 7.65 23.76 34.28
CA ALA A 529 7.92 24.36 35.61
C ALA A 529 7.33 23.54 36.74
N ASP A 530 6.15 22.95 36.56
CA ASP A 530 5.50 22.07 37.52
C ASP A 530 4.83 20.89 36.80
N PRO A 531 5.28 19.63 37.03
CA PRO A 531 4.68 18.44 36.42
C PRO A 531 3.21 18.19 36.79
N PHE A 532 2.70 18.85 37.84
CA PHE A 532 1.29 18.79 38.21
C PHE A 532 0.37 19.33 37.10
N PHE A 533 0.81 20.39 36.43
CA PHE A 533 0.07 20.96 35.30
C PHE A 533 0.29 20.11 34.04
N GLN A 534 -0.60 19.21 33.81
CA GLN A 534 -0.57 18.38 32.58
C GLN A 534 -0.98 19.19 31.34
N GLN A 535 -0.20 20.22 31.02
CA GLN A 535 -0.51 21.21 30.00
C GLN A 535 -0.65 20.56 28.61
N GLN A 536 -1.67 21.00 27.89
CA GLN A 536 -1.89 20.70 26.48
C GLN A 536 -1.62 21.92 25.59
N ASN A 537 -1.25 23.04 26.19
CA ASN A 537 -1.03 24.30 25.49
C ASN A 537 0.39 24.83 25.79
N VAL A 538 1.20 24.93 24.75
CA VAL A 538 2.58 25.45 24.84
C VAL A 538 2.66 26.96 25.08
N ILE A 539 1.58 27.69 24.85
CA ILE A 539 1.53 29.14 25.01
C ILE A 539 1.39 29.53 26.51
N SER A 540 1.06 28.58 27.39
CA SER A 540 1.03 28.82 28.84
C SER A 540 2.44 29.04 29.36
N GLY A 541 2.64 29.96 30.29
CA GLY A 541 3.94 30.23 30.94
C GLY A 541 4.51 29.08 31.76
N SER A 542 3.92 27.87 31.69
CA SER A 542 4.35 26.69 32.44
C SER A 542 5.58 26.00 31.86
N TYR A 543 6.00 26.39 30.66
CA TYR A 543 7.22 25.85 29.99
C TYR A 543 8.30 26.92 30.00
N VAL A 544 9.46 26.58 30.56
CA VAL A 544 10.60 27.51 30.63
C VAL A 544 11.21 27.76 29.24
N THR A 545 11.26 26.73 28.43
CA THR A 545 11.78 26.86 27.04
C THR A 545 10.63 26.65 26.08
N GLN A 546 10.35 27.66 25.26
CA GLN A 546 9.33 27.62 24.21
C GLN A 546 9.97 27.93 22.87
N LEU A 547 9.63 27.11 21.87
CA LEU A 547 10.05 27.28 20.48
C LEU A 547 8.80 27.32 19.61
N SER A 548 8.74 28.26 18.70
CA SER A 548 7.69 28.31 17.69
C SER A 548 8.32 28.43 16.30
N GLY A 549 7.64 27.87 15.34
CA GLY A 549 8.06 27.94 13.96
C GLY A 549 6.88 27.75 13.04
N GLY A 550 7.04 28.12 11.81
CA GLY A 550 6.02 27.95 10.80
C GLY A 550 6.63 28.08 9.43
N GLY A 551 5.90 27.68 8.43
CA GLY A 551 6.35 27.77 7.06
C GLY A 551 5.18 27.89 6.10
N TYR A 552 5.44 28.59 5.02
CA TYR A 552 4.63 28.61 3.83
C TYR A 552 5.44 28.00 2.70
N SER A 553 4.80 27.15 1.93
CA SER A 553 5.41 26.51 0.75
C SER A 553 4.42 26.54 -0.40
N GLU A 554 4.84 27.12 -1.51
CA GLU A 554 4.12 27.09 -2.76
C GLU A 554 4.78 26.14 -3.74
N GLY A 555 3.94 25.42 -4.49
CA GLY A 555 4.40 24.41 -5.46
C GLY A 555 4.55 23.01 -4.87
N PRO A 556 4.82 22.02 -5.73
CA PRO A 556 5.17 22.20 -7.16
C PRO A 556 3.96 22.56 -8.02
N GLY A 557 4.13 23.58 -8.86
CA GLY A 557 3.19 23.91 -9.93
C GLY A 557 3.51 23.11 -11.19
N ILE A 558 2.46 22.60 -11.86
CA ILE A 558 2.55 21.87 -13.13
C ILE A 558 1.61 22.53 -14.14
N PHE A 559 2.11 22.77 -15.35
CA PHE A 559 1.29 23.19 -16.47
C PHE A 559 1.56 22.30 -17.68
N SER A 560 0.51 21.82 -18.34
CA SER A 560 0.62 20.75 -19.33
C SER A 560 -0.24 20.98 -20.55
N TYR A 561 0.31 20.60 -21.71
CA TYR A 561 -0.43 20.39 -22.96
C TYR A 561 -0.43 18.89 -23.26
N PHE A 562 -1.56 18.33 -23.64
CA PHE A 562 -1.63 16.91 -23.96
C PHE A 562 -2.55 16.61 -25.12
N GLY A 563 -2.26 15.51 -25.81
CA GLY A 563 -3.11 14.98 -26.86
C GLY A 563 -2.97 13.47 -26.98
N ARG A 564 -4.06 12.82 -27.38
CA ARG A 564 -4.11 11.39 -27.67
C ARG A 564 -5.00 11.12 -28.86
N LEU A 565 -4.55 10.23 -29.74
CA LEU A 565 -5.32 9.71 -30.86
C LEU A 565 -5.40 8.20 -30.74
N ASN A 566 -6.62 7.66 -30.68
CA ASN A 566 -6.88 6.23 -30.82
C ASN A 566 -7.57 6.02 -32.17
N TYR A 567 -7.10 5.01 -32.88
CA TYR A 567 -7.67 4.59 -34.15
C TYR A 567 -7.85 3.09 -34.15
N ASP A 568 -9.04 2.63 -34.50
CA ASP A 568 -9.26 1.21 -34.81
C ASP A 568 -9.86 1.01 -36.19
N TYR A 569 -9.48 -0.09 -36.83
CA TYR A 569 -10.01 -0.54 -38.08
C TYR A 569 -10.67 -1.92 -37.92
N LYS A 570 -11.99 -1.96 -38.12
CA LYS A 570 -12.83 -3.18 -38.02
C LYS A 570 -12.79 -3.85 -36.64
N SER A 571 -12.41 -3.15 -35.57
CA SER A 571 -12.09 -3.74 -34.27
C SER A 571 -11.05 -4.88 -34.33
N LYS A 572 -10.16 -4.86 -35.36
CA LYS A 572 -9.07 -5.81 -35.56
C LYS A 572 -7.71 -5.19 -35.30
N TYR A 573 -7.45 -4.01 -35.84
CA TYR A 573 -6.18 -3.30 -35.77
C TYR A 573 -6.38 -2.03 -34.97
N PHE A 574 -5.57 -1.87 -33.94
CA PHE A 574 -5.65 -0.77 -33.01
C PHE A 574 -4.34 -0.01 -32.99
N PHE A 575 -4.42 1.32 -33.03
CA PHE A 575 -3.28 2.22 -32.95
C PHE A 575 -3.59 3.33 -31.94
N GLN A 576 -2.64 3.61 -31.05
CA GLN A 576 -2.72 4.74 -30.15
C GLN A 576 -1.42 5.54 -30.22
N VAL A 577 -1.54 6.85 -30.27
CA VAL A 577 -0.44 7.79 -30.09
C VAL A 577 -0.85 8.83 -29.06
N SER A 578 0.06 9.14 -28.16
CA SER A 578 -0.12 10.20 -27.17
C SER A 578 1.11 11.09 -27.10
N PHE A 579 0.89 12.34 -26.80
CA PHE A 579 1.94 13.31 -26.55
C PHE A 579 1.53 14.19 -25.38
N ARG A 580 2.44 14.41 -24.44
CA ARG A 580 2.26 15.39 -23.37
C ARG A 580 3.54 16.19 -23.18
N ARG A 581 3.36 17.48 -22.93
CA ARG A 581 4.43 18.41 -22.58
C ARG A 581 4.10 19.05 -21.24
N ASP A 582 4.92 18.78 -20.24
CA ASP A 582 4.75 19.29 -18.88
C ASP A 582 5.83 20.30 -18.53
N GLY A 583 5.41 21.42 -17.95
CA GLY A 583 6.29 22.37 -17.28
C GLY A 583 6.17 22.22 -15.77
N LEU A 584 7.29 22.02 -15.07
CA LEU A 584 7.33 21.84 -13.60
C LEU A 584 8.15 22.94 -12.95
N SER A 585 7.58 23.58 -11.92
CA SER A 585 8.24 24.70 -11.21
C SER A 585 9.49 24.31 -10.42
N LYS A 586 9.75 23.02 -10.21
CA LYS A 586 10.97 22.51 -9.56
C LYS A 586 12.25 22.69 -10.39
N PHE A 587 12.14 23.06 -11.67
CA PHE A 587 13.27 23.24 -12.56
C PHE A 587 13.48 24.69 -12.97
N ALA A 588 14.71 25.05 -13.25
CA ALA A 588 15.07 26.33 -13.83
C ALA A 588 14.32 26.56 -15.15
N LYS A 589 14.16 27.83 -15.55
CA LYS A 589 13.34 28.24 -16.69
C LYS A 589 13.62 27.43 -17.96
N ASP A 590 14.90 27.19 -18.27
CA ASP A 590 15.35 26.53 -19.50
C ASP A 590 15.23 25.01 -19.45
N GLN A 591 15.08 24.40 -18.25
CA GLN A 591 14.94 22.97 -18.02
C GLN A 591 13.52 22.55 -17.61
N ARG A 592 12.61 23.54 -17.52
CA ARG A 592 11.27 23.37 -16.94
C ARG A 592 10.38 22.41 -17.71
N PHE A 593 10.46 22.43 -19.06
CA PHE A 593 9.57 21.66 -19.91
C PHE A 593 10.14 20.32 -20.34
N GLY A 594 9.42 19.23 -20.04
CA GLY A 594 9.67 17.88 -20.52
C GLY A 594 8.65 17.43 -21.56
N ASN A 595 9.10 16.64 -22.56
CA ASN A 595 8.25 16.06 -23.59
C ASN A 595 8.10 14.55 -23.37
N PHE A 596 6.87 14.04 -23.38
CA PHE A 596 6.49 12.68 -23.01
C PHE A 596 5.64 12.05 -24.12
N PRO A 597 6.28 11.54 -25.21
CA PRO A 597 5.60 10.80 -26.27
C PRO A 597 5.31 9.36 -25.85
N GLY A 598 4.23 8.80 -26.40
CA GLY A 598 3.88 7.39 -26.25
C GLY A 598 3.10 6.86 -27.44
N GLY A 599 3.22 5.56 -27.70
CA GLY A 599 2.49 4.90 -28.75
C GLY A 599 2.26 3.43 -28.45
N SER A 600 1.19 2.85 -29.01
CA SER A 600 0.93 1.43 -28.92
C SER A 600 0.18 0.92 -30.14
N VAL A 601 0.36 -0.36 -30.42
CA VAL A 601 -0.32 -1.08 -31.49
C VAL A 601 -0.94 -2.35 -30.92
N GLY A 602 -2.07 -2.74 -31.50
CA GLY A 602 -2.75 -3.99 -31.15
C GLY A 602 -3.32 -4.66 -32.40
N TRP A 603 -3.21 -5.97 -32.46
CA TRP A 603 -3.80 -6.78 -33.48
C TRP A 603 -4.62 -7.91 -32.89
N ARG A 604 -5.92 -7.90 -33.15
CA ARG A 604 -6.84 -8.94 -32.71
C ARG A 604 -6.90 -10.05 -33.78
N VAL A 605 -5.95 -10.97 -33.68
CA VAL A 605 -5.74 -12.09 -34.60
C VAL A 605 -7.01 -12.95 -34.72
N ALA A 606 -7.74 -13.11 -33.58
CA ALA A 606 -8.97 -13.90 -33.56
C ALA A 606 -10.10 -13.37 -34.48
N GLN A 607 -10.00 -12.13 -34.94
CA GLN A 607 -10.96 -11.53 -35.87
C GLN A 607 -10.58 -11.71 -37.34
N GLU A 608 -9.46 -12.42 -37.62
CA GLU A 608 -9.04 -12.71 -38.97
C GLU A 608 -9.70 -14.00 -39.52
N ASP A 609 -10.05 -13.99 -40.78
CA ASP A 609 -10.74 -15.12 -41.43
C ASP A 609 -9.88 -16.39 -41.40
N PHE A 610 -8.55 -16.26 -41.56
CA PHE A 610 -7.63 -17.39 -41.48
C PHE A 610 -7.60 -18.02 -40.10
N TRP A 611 -7.77 -17.19 -39.01
CA TRP A 611 -7.79 -17.69 -37.65
C TRP A 611 -9.13 -18.36 -37.34
N ALA A 612 -10.24 -17.70 -37.65
CA ALA A 612 -11.59 -18.21 -37.41
C ALA A 612 -11.83 -19.57 -38.07
N ASN A 613 -11.24 -19.78 -39.25
CA ASN A 613 -11.34 -21.04 -40.01
C ASN A 613 -10.29 -22.08 -39.63
N SER A 614 -9.34 -21.75 -38.75
CA SER A 614 -8.28 -22.67 -38.32
C SER A 614 -8.74 -23.61 -37.22
N GLY A 615 -8.08 -24.77 -37.06
CA GLY A 615 -8.27 -25.66 -35.91
C GLY A 615 -7.96 -24.95 -34.55
N LEU A 616 -6.99 -24.04 -34.52
CA LEU A 616 -6.62 -23.24 -33.36
C LEU A 616 -7.72 -22.24 -32.98
N GLY A 617 -8.39 -21.60 -33.95
CA GLY A 617 -9.48 -20.66 -33.76
C GLY A 617 -10.71 -21.26 -33.06
N LYS A 618 -10.91 -22.59 -33.22
CA LYS A 618 -11.98 -23.32 -32.52
C LYS A 618 -11.69 -23.47 -31.00
N VAL A 619 -10.42 -23.49 -30.62
CA VAL A 619 -9.98 -23.66 -29.22
C VAL A 619 -9.72 -22.30 -28.59
N ILE A 620 -9.01 -21.40 -29.33
CA ILE A 620 -8.64 -20.05 -28.88
C ILE A 620 -9.60 -19.07 -29.56
N ASN A 621 -10.68 -18.74 -28.85
CA ASN A 621 -11.76 -17.90 -29.39
C ASN A 621 -11.47 -16.39 -29.34
N ASP A 622 -10.54 -15.95 -28.54
CA ASP A 622 -9.99 -14.59 -28.56
C ASP A 622 -8.47 -14.65 -28.50
N PHE A 623 -7.80 -13.88 -29.37
CA PHE A 623 -6.35 -13.75 -29.41
C PHE A 623 -6.00 -12.36 -29.90
N LYS A 624 -5.34 -11.58 -29.02
CA LYS A 624 -4.86 -10.24 -29.31
C LYS A 624 -3.40 -10.12 -28.94
N VAL A 625 -2.59 -9.56 -29.82
CA VAL A 625 -1.19 -9.20 -29.59
C VAL A 625 -1.09 -7.68 -29.48
N ARG A 626 -0.22 -7.19 -28.60
CA ARG A 626 -0.03 -5.76 -28.37
C ARG A 626 1.43 -5.44 -28.07
N ALA A 627 1.83 -4.24 -28.49
CA ALA A 627 3.13 -3.68 -28.17
C ALA A 627 2.99 -2.20 -27.87
N SER A 628 3.77 -1.70 -26.91
CA SER A 628 3.79 -0.29 -26.58
C SER A 628 5.21 0.20 -26.27
N TRP A 629 5.41 1.51 -26.52
CA TRP A 629 6.58 2.27 -26.12
C TRP A 629 6.15 3.65 -25.66
N ALA A 630 6.75 4.14 -24.56
CA ALA A 630 6.56 5.52 -24.15
C ALA A 630 7.72 6.03 -23.31
N LYS A 631 7.88 7.35 -23.30
CA LYS A 631 8.72 8.08 -22.36
C LYS A 631 7.82 8.86 -21.40
N VAL A 632 8.01 8.69 -20.09
CA VAL A 632 7.29 9.42 -19.05
C VAL A 632 8.27 10.07 -18.08
N GLY A 633 7.86 11.12 -17.37
CA GLY A 633 8.70 11.83 -16.41
C GLY A 633 8.40 11.46 -14.96
N ASN A 634 9.26 11.91 -14.04
CA ASN A 634 9.03 11.89 -12.61
C ASN A 634 9.02 13.32 -12.05
N ALA A 635 7.84 13.80 -11.66
CA ALA A 635 7.65 15.09 -11.01
C ALA A 635 8.03 15.08 -9.52
N ASN A 636 8.09 13.86 -8.91
CA ASN A 636 8.38 13.66 -7.49
C ASN A 636 9.89 13.48 -7.24
N ILE A 637 10.71 14.40 -7.79
CA ILE A 637 12.14 14.40 -7.53
C ILE A 637 12.44 14.90 -6.11
N THR A 638 13.57 14.46 -5.55
CA THR A 638 14.12 14.93 -4.27
C THR A 638 14.62 16.37 -4.35
N GLY A 639 14.93 17.00 -3.21
CA GLY A 639 15.52 18.34 -3.13
C GLY A 639 14.51 19.47 -2.87
N GLY A 640 13.30 19.16 -2.38
CA GLY A 640 12.28 20.17 -2.05
C GLY A 640 11.57 20.75 -3.27
N ASN A 641 10.99 21.94 -3.14
CA ASN A 641 10.22 22.57 -4.20
C ASN A 641 11.07 23.37 -5.20
N PHE A 642 12.28 23.77 -4.81
CA PHE A 642 13.17 24.61 -5.62
C PHE A 642 14.63 24.14 -5.58
N PRO A 643 14.94 22.90 -6.00
CA PRO A 643 16.29 22.34 -5.89
C PRO A 643 17.32 23.03 -6.80
N TYR A 644 16.88 23.89 -7.69
CA TYR A 644 17.74 24.68 -8.59
C TYR A 644 18.17 26.00 -7.99
N LEU A 645 17.60 26.45 -6.86
CA LEU A 645 17.92 27.73 -6.21
C LEU A 645 18.91 27.54 -5.06
N ASN A 646 19.81 28.52 -4.89
CA ASN A 646 20.53 28.69 -3.64
C ASN A 646 19.55 29.24 -2.60
N LEU A 647 19.42 28.54 -1.48
CA LEU A 647 18.52 28.93 -0.39
C LEU A 647 19.32 29.33 0.85
N TYR A 648 18.76 30.25 1.61
CA TYR A 648 19.29 30.69 2.89
C TYR A 648 18.29 30.37 4.00
N GLY A 649 18.78 30.06 5.15
CA GLY A 649 17.99 29.76 6.36
C GLY A 649 18.49 30.54 7.56
N LEU A 650 17.67 30.56 8.60
CA LEU A 650 18.03 31.16 9.88
C LEU A 650 19.16 30.32 10.52
N SER A 651 20.22 30.99 10.93
CA SER A 651 21.39 30.40 11.58
C SER A 651 21.89 31.36 12.66
N PRO A 652 21.36 31.28 13.88
CA PRO A 652 21.77 32.19 14.96
C PRO A 652 23.23 31.94 15.36
N TYR A 653 23.95 32.98 15.63
CA TYR A 653 25.28 32.98 16.23
C TYR A 653 25.17 33.38 17.69
N GLY A 654 25.11 32.41 18.58
CA GLY A 654 24.77 32.64 19.97
C GLY A 654 23.34 33.21 20.11
N ALA A 655 23.23 34.40 20.75
CA ALA A 655 21.95 35.11 20.89
C ALA A 655 21.62 36.05 19.72
N ILE A 656 22.49 36.18 18.72
CA ILE A 656 22.32 37.09 17.57
C ILE A 656 21.65 36.35 16.43
N SER A 657 20.57 36.89 15.88
CA SER A 657 19.93 36.38 14.68
C SER A 657 20.86 36.49 13.48
N GLY A 658 21.03 35.40 12.75
CA GLY A 658 21.85 35.34 11.55
C GLY A 658 21.18 34.50 10.46
N ILE A 659 21.73 34.55 9.28
CA ILE A 659 21.34 33.72 8.14
C ILE A 659 22.59 33.01 7.56
N SER A 660 22.42 31.81 7.10
CA SER A 660 23.47 31.06 6.38
C SER A 660 22.88 30.37 5.16
N ALA A 661 23.72 29.97 4.24
CA ALA A 661 23.31 29.14 3.12
C ALA A 661 22.76 27.78 3.66
N SER A 662 21.57 27.41 3.22
CA SER A 662 20.88 26.18 3.62
C SER A 662 20.82 25.16 2.50
N GLN A 663 20.96 25.61 1.24
CA GLN A 663 21.00 24.76 0.04
C GLN A 663 21.87 25.37 -1.03
N SER A 664 22.68 24.56 -1.69
CA SER A 664 23.33 24.93 -2.95
C SER A 664 22.47 24.40 -4.10
N GLY A 665 21.97 25.31 -4.93
CA GLY A 665 21.13 25.01 -6.08
C GLY A 665 21.90 24.50 -7.28
N ASN A 666 21.18 23.80 -8.16
CA ASN A 666 21.69 23.34 -9.45
C ASN A 666 20.73 23.71 -10.58
N SER A 667 21.02 24.78 -11.32
CA SER A 667 20.20 25.25 -12.44
C SER A 667 20.22 24.32 -13.66
N ALA A 668 21.18 23.40 -13.74
CA ALA A 668 21.28 22.39 -14.80
C ALA A 668 20.44 21.14 -14.51
N LEU A 669 19.76 21.08 -13.36
CA LEU A 669 18.94 19.94 -12.99
C LEU A 669 17.80 19.73 -13.99
N GLN A 670 17.65 18.46 -14.45
CA GLN A 670 16.71 18.05 -15.47
C GLN A 670 15.75 16.97 -14.96
N TRP A 671 14.78 16.64 -15.80
CA TRP A 671 13.80 15.60 -15.56
C TRP A 671 14.44 14.21 -15.39
N GLU A 672 14.04 13.49 -14.34
CA GLU A 672 14.14 12.02 -14.36
C GLU A 672 13.14 11.51 -15.39
N THR A 673 13.57 10.63 -16.28
CA THR A 673 12.70 10.05 -17.30
C THR A 673 12.70 8.54 -17.25
N ASN A 674 11.54 7.94 -17.51
CA ASN A 674 11.36 6.50 -17.57
C ASN A 674 10.91 6.11 -18.98
N GLU A 675 11.76 5.37 -19.71
CA GLU A 675 11.45 4.79 -20.99
C GLU A 675 10.90 3.40 -20.77
N LYS A 676 9.66 3.17 -21.20
CA LYS A 676 8.90 1.96 -20.96
C LYS A 676 8.62 1.25 -22.28
N ILE A 677 8.96 -0.04 -22.36
CA ILE A 677 8.63 -0.95 -23.45
C ILE A 677 7.78 -2.07 -22.87
N ASP A 678 6.71 -2.39 -23.58
CA ASP A 678 5.82 -3.49 -23.21
C ASP A 678 5.45 -4.30 -24.46
N PHE A 679 5.48 -5.62 -24.32
CA PHE A 679 4.98 -6.56 -25.32
C PHE A 679 4.07 -7.57 -24.62
N GLY A 680 2.84 -7.71 -25.11
CA GLY A 680 1.88 -8.61 -24.48
C GLY A 680 0.93 -9.29 -25.43
N PHE A 681 0.25 -10.30 -24.93
CA PHE A 681 -0.86 -10.94 -25.62
C PHE A 681 -1.96 -11.34 -24.63
N ASP A 682 -3.20 -11.28 -25.13
CA ASP A 682 -4.41 -11.69 -24.44
C ASP A 682 -5.02 -12.87 -25.19
N MET A 683 -5.37 -13.96 -24.49
CA MET A 683 -5.99 -15.15 -25.06
C MET A 683 -7.24 -15.55 -24.28
N GLY A 684 -8.27 -15.97 -25.00
CA GLY A 684 -9.48 -16.57 -24.47
C GLY A 684 -9.69 -17.97 -25.05
N PHE A 685 -9.97 -18.94 -24.18
CA PHE A 685 -10.21 -20.34 -24.54
C PHE A 685 -11.59 -20.78 -24.12
N ALA A 686 -12.19 -21.71 -24.87
CA ALA A 686 -13.46 -22.34 -24.54
C ALA A 686 -14.59 -21.33 -24.24
N LYS A 687 -14.80 -20.36 -25.11
CA LYS A 687 -15.74 -19.23 -24.93
C LYS A 687 -15.42 -18.39 -23.70
N ASP A 688 -14.17 -17.99 -23.57
CA ASP A 688 -13.60 -17.18 -22.47
C ASP A 688 -13.72 -17.80 -21.08
N ARG A 689 -13.95 -19.13 -20.97
CA ARG A 689 -13.90 -19.84 -19.68
C ARG A 689 -12.50 -19.88 -19.09
N ILE A 690 -11.48 -19.80 -19.93
CA ILE A 690 -10.09 -19.65 -19.52
C ILE A 690 -9.59 -18.40 -20.22
N THR A 691 -9.06 -17.46 -19.46
CA THR A 691 -8.40 -16.27 -20.00
C THR A 691 -6.95 -16.22 -19.52
N LEU A 692 -6.07 -15.88 -20.45
CA LEU A 692 -4.64 -15.72 -20.22
C LEU A 692 -4.24 -14.34 -20.70
N VAL A 693 -3.56 -13.58 -19.84
CA VAL A 693 -2.88 -12.32 -20.18
C VAL A 693 -1.42 -12.45 -19.82
N PHE A 694 -0.56 -12.16 -20.77
CA PHE A 694 0.89 -12.15 -20.61
C PHE A 694 1.45 -10.81 -21.04
N ASP A 695 2.40 -10.27 -20.26
CA ASP A 695 3.15 -9.07 -20.55
C ASP A 695 4.65 -9.29 -20.27
N TYR A 696 5.50 -8.88 -21.20
CA TYR A 696 6.92 -8.65 -20.97
C TYR A 696 7.16 -7.15 -20.91
N PHE A 697 7.81 -6.66 -19.89
CA PHE A 697 8.10 -5.23 -19.73
C PHE A 697 9.58 -4.97 -19.51
N LYS A 698 10.02 -3.80 -19.98
CA LYS A 698 11.34 -3.22 -19.72
C LYS A 698 11.19 -1.72 -19.50
N ASN A 699 11.57 -1.26 -18.30
CA ASN A 699 11.56 0.13 -17.90
C ASN A 699 12.98 0.60 -17.64
N LYS A 700 13.47 1.59 -18.38
CA LYS A 700 14.77 2.21 -18.18
C LYS A 700 14.60 3.61 -17.61
N ASN A 701 15.08 3.82 -16.41
CA ASN A 701 15.06 5.11 -15.72
C ASN A 701 16.37 5.82 -15.97
N ASN A 702 16.32 6.98 -16.61
CA ASN A 702 17.49 7.75 -17.01
C ASN A 702 17.54 9.07 -16.23
N GLY A 703 18.77 9.54 -15.93
CA GLY A 703 19.00 10.82 -15.30
C GLY A 703 18.40 10.92 -13.91
N LEU A 704 18.54 9.85 -13.11
CA LEU A 704 18.03 9.84 -11.73
C LEU A 704 18.65 10.97 -10.91
N VAL A 705 17.82 11.71 -10.17
CA VAL A 705 18.24 12.82 -9.33
C VAL A 705 18.71 12.28 -7.98
N PHE A 706 19.93 12.63 -7.63
CA PHE A 706 20.56 12.21 -6.38
C PHE A 706 21.33 13.37 -5.73
N GLY A 707 21.33 13.42 -4.39
CA GLY A 707 22.19 14.31 -3.63
C GLY A 707 23.63 13.79 -3.65
N VAL A 708 24.45 14.33 -4.53
CA VAL A 708 25.85 13.94 -4.68
C VAL A 708 26.66 14.46 -3.51
N PRO A 709 27.28 13.58 -2.71
CA PRO A 709 28.11 13.97 -1.60
C PRO A 709 29.24 14.93 -2.04
N GLN A 710 29.43 15.99 -1.29
CA GLN A 710 30.51 16.95 -1.47
C GLN A 710 31.45 16.90 -0.27
N PRO A 711 32.75 17.05 -0.48
CA PRO A 711 33.71 17.15 0.64
C PRO A 711 33.29 18.28 1.59
N PRO A 712 33.28 18.05 2.91
CA PRO A 712 32.93 19.09 3.90
C PRO A 712 33.79 20.34 3.80
N SER A 713 35.04 20.21 3.32
CA SER A 713 35.95 21.33 3.09
C SER A 713 35.47 22.35 2.04
N LEU A 714 34.50 21.98 1.20
CA LEU A 714 33.90 22.90 0.23
C LEU A 714 32.82 23.79 0.84
N GLY A 715 32.42 23.54 2.10
CA GLY A 715 31.38 24.34 2.77
C GLY A 715 29.97 24.26 2.14
N VAL A 716 29.71 23.24 1.34
CA VAL A 716 28.41 23.06 0.70
C VAL A 716 27.37 22.67 1.76
N PRO A 717 26.24 23.41 1.90
CA PRO A 717 25.19 23.09 2.84
C PRO A 717 24.69 21.64 2.71
N GLY A 718 24.62 20.90 3.83
CA GLY A 718 24.23 19.50 3.83
C GLY A 718 25.23 18.56 3.14
N ASN A 719 26.41 19.05 2.77
CA ASN A 719 27.47 18.32 2.06
C ASN A 719 26.98 17.58 0.81
N GLN A 720 26.01 18.15 0.10
CA GLN A 720 25.46 17.54 -1.13
C GLN A 720 24.93 18.59 -2.12
N ILE A 721 24.99 18.24 -3.39
CA ILE A 721 24.35 19.00 -4.50
C ILE A 721 23.51 18.02 -5.31
N PHE A 722 22.25 18.37 -5.61
CA PHE A 722 21.37 17.53 -6.42
C PHE A 722 21.78 17.56 -7.89
N GLN A 723 21.95 16.38 -8.49
CA GLN A 723 22.38 16.20 -9.88
C GLN A 723 21.67 15.01 -10.53
N ASN A 724 21.53 15.06 -11.86
CA ASN A 724 21.05 13.93 -12.67
C ASN A 724 22.19 12.96 -12.97
N ILE A 725 22.37 11.92 -12.17
CA ILE A 725 23.54 11.08 -12.20
C ILE A 725 23.25 9.64 -11.87
N GLY A 726 22.63 8.95 -12.73
CA GLY A 726 22.41 7.55 -12.54
C GLY A 726 21.34 7.03 -13.46
N ASP A 727 21.48 5.78 -13.83
CA ASP A 727 20.50 5.08 -14.61
C ASP A 727 20.17 3.75 -13.95
N MET A 728 18.94 3.30 -14.10
CA MET A 728 18.46 2.03 -13.54
C MET A 728 17.49 1.35 -14.48
N GLU A 729 17.45 0.04 -14.47
CA GLU A 729 16.54 -0.78 -15.28
C GLU A 729 15.70 -1.68 -14.37
N ASN A 730 14.39 -1.77 -14.70
CA ASN A 730 13.51 -2.82 -14.23
C ASN A 730 13.00 -3.60 -15.44
N LYS A 731 13.08 -4.93 -15.39
CA LYS A 731 12.53 -5.80 -16.44
C LYS A 731 11.91 -7.05 -15.85
N GLY A 732 10.94 -7.60 -16.55
CA GLY A 732 10.27 -8.78 -16.06
C GLY A 732 9.12 -9.22 -16.95
N PHE A 733 8.37 -10.20 -16.46
CA PHE A 733 7.14 -10.63 -17.10
C PHE A 733 6.02 -10.78 -16.09
N GLU A 734 4.81 -10.61 -16.57
CA GLU A 734 3.56 -10.72 -15.85
C GLU A 734 2.68 -11.78 -16.50
N LEU A 735 1.97 -12.55 -15.66
CA LEU A 735 1.03 -13.56 -16.10
C LEU A 735 -0.25 -13.44 -15.28
N ALA A 736 -1.39 -13.39 -15.95
CA ALA A 736 -2.69 -13.54 -15.30
C ALA A 736 -3.48 -14.66 -15.99
N LEU A 737 -3.98 -15.58 -15.19
CA LEU A 737 -4.82 -16.71 -15.62
C LEU A 737 -6.12 -16.67 -14.82
N ASN A 738 -7.24 -16.73 -15.52
CA ASN A 738 -8.53 -16.91 -14.86
C ASN A 738 -9.24 -18.13 -15.48
N PHE A 739 -9.78 -18.96 -14.61
CA PHE A 739 -10.49 -20.18 -14.95
C PHE A 739 -11.90 -20.13 -14.40
N ALA A 740 -12.91 -20.17 -15.23
CA ALA A 740 -14.28 -20.51 -14.85
C ALA A 740 -14.38 -22.05 -14.82
N VAL A 741 -13.91 -22.66 -13.73
CA VAL A 741 -13.75 -24.12 -13.60
C VAL A 741 -15.07 -24.83 -13.76
N VAL A 742 -16.10 -24.34 -13.03
CA VAL A 742 -17.47 -24.87 -13.10
C VAL A 742 -18.46 -23.73 -13.25
N ARG A 743 -19.40 -23.88 -14.17
CA ARG A 743 -20.57 -22.99 -14.34
C ARG A 743 -21.82 -23.86 -14.36
N LYS A 744 -22.50 -23.95 -13.20
CA LYS A 744 -23.79 -24.61 -13.04
C LYS A 744 -24.75 -23.67 -12.31
N ARG A 745 -26.04 -23.91 -12.38
CA ARG A 745 -27.06 -23.06 -11.74
C ARG A 745 -26.80 -22.83 -10.26
N ASP A 746 -26.49 -23.89 -9.52
CA ASP A 746 -26.33 -23.87 -8.06
C ASP A 746 -24.89 -24.02 -7.59
N PHE A 747 -23.92 -24.15 -8.53
CA PHE A 747 -22.50 -24.30 -8.23
C PHE A 747 -21.64 -23.60 -9.27
N ASN A 748 -20.93 -22.56 -8.83
CA ASN A 748 -19.93 -21.87 -9.67
C ASN A 748 -18.58 -21.88 -8.96
N TRP A 749 -17.53 -22.12 -9.72
CA TRP A 749 -16.17 -22.11 -9.20
C TRP A 749 -15.27 -21.34 -10.16
N ASP A 750 -14.71 -20.23 -9.66
CA ASP A 750 -13.75 -19.37 -10.34
C ASP A 750 -12.39 -19.43 -9.64
N LEU A 751 -11.34 -19.64 -10.42
CA LEU A 751 -9.96 -19.63 -9.95
C LEU A 751 -9.16 -18.60 -10.74
N GLY A 752 -8.53 -17.67 -10.03
CA GLY A 752 -7.59 -16.70 -10.61
C GLY A 752 -6.18 -16.96 -10.10
N PHE A 753 -5.21 -16.82 -10.98
CA PHE A 753 -3.78 -16.87 -10.65
C PHE A 753 -3.09 -15.71 -11.32
N ASN A 754 -2.27 -14.97 -10.56
CA ASN A 754 -1.38 -13.98 -11.13
C ASN A 754 0.05 -14.16 -10.61
N TYR A 755 0.99 -13.90 -11.48
CA TYR A 755 2.41 -14.03 -11.22
C TYR A 755 3.18 -12.89 -11.88
N THR A 756 4.17 -12.37 -11.18
CA THR A 756 5.10 -11.38 -11.68
C THR A 756 6.51 -11.82 -11.35
N SER A 757 7.37 -11.86 -12.36
CA SER A 757 8.81 -11.93 -12.16
C SER A 757 9.43 -10.60 -12.54
N GLN A 758 10.35 -10.10 -11.71
CA GLN A 758 11.03 -8.83 -11.98
C GLN A 758 12.49 -8.85 -11.53
N LYS A 759 13.31 -8.09 -12.24
CA LYS A 759 14.71 -7.84 -11.87
C LYS A 759 15.00 -6.35 -11.97
N ASN A 760 15.65 -5.82 -10.94
CA ASN A 760 16.14 -4.45 -10.89
C ASN A 760 17.67 -4.44 -11.04
N LYS A 761 18.21 -3.44 -11.73
CA LYS A 761 19.65 -3.28 -11.93
C LYS A 761 20.05 -1.80 -12.02
N VAL A 762 20.99 -1.37 -11.23
CA VAL A 762 21.66 -0.08 -11.37
C VAL A 762 22.60 -0.16 -12.58
N LEU A 763 22.47 0.76 -13.53
CA LEU A 763 23.26 0.79 -14.77
C LEU A 763 24.44 1.74 -14.68
N SER A 764 24.25 2.88 -14.02
CA SER A 764 25.30 3.89 -13.81
C SER A 764 25.14 4.61 -12.48
N LEU A 765 26.24 5.04 -11.91
CA LEU A 765 26.33 5.89 -10.71
C LEU A 765 27.44 6.94 -10.91
N PRO A 766 27.46 8.02 -10.09
CA PRO A 766 28.49 9.06 -10.16
C PRO A 766 29.89 8.50 -10.07
N GLY A 767 30.74 8.76 -11.03
CA GLY A 767 32.13 8.27 -11.08
C GLY A 767 32.26 6.75 -11.04
N GLY A 768 31.17 6.00 -11.20
CA GLY A 768 31.15 4.53 -11.09
C GLY A 768 31.31 4.00 -9.66
N ASN A 769 31.34 4.87 -8.65
CA ASN A 769 31.62 4.50 -7.26
C ASN A 769 30.38 3.96 -6.55
N ASP A 770 30.64 3.07 -5.58
CA ASP A 770 29.62 2.58 -4.66
C ASP A 770 29.07 3.70 -3.76
N ILE A 771 27.77 3.70 -3.53
CA ILE A 771 27.12 4.58 -2.58
C ILE A 771 26.60 3.71 -1.41
N VAL A 772 27.29 3.75 -0.28
CA VAL A 772 26.85 3.07 0.95
C VAL A 772 25.67 3.83 1.54
N VAL A 773 24.60 3.11 1.83
CA VAL A 773 23.34 3.68 2.37
C VAL A 773 23.31 3.48 3.87
N SER A 774 23.39 4.58 4.62
CA SER A 774 23.20 4.58 6.07
C SER A 774 21.71 4.79 6.40
N ASN A 775 21.22 4.10 7.41
CA ASN A 775 19.86 4.27 7.93
C ASN A 775 19.81 4.99 9.29
N GLY A 776 20.92 5.55 9.74
CA GLY A 776 21.04 6.17 11.07
C GLY A 776 21.39 5.18 12.18
N THR A 777 21.10 3.89 12.03
CA THR A 777 21.49 2.82 12.97
C THR A 777 22.68 2.00 12.47
N GLY A 778 22.93 2.01 11.15
CA GLY A 778 24.05 1.24 10.58
C GLY A 778 24.14 1.36 9.06
N ASN A 779 25.11 0.64 8.50
CA ASN A 779 25.41 0.59 7.07
C ASN A 779 25.13 -0.82 6.53
N TYR A 780 23.91 -1.08 6.10
CA TYR A 780 23.46 -2.42 5.71
C TYR A 780 23.32 -2.58 4.20
N ASN A 781 23.22 -1.48 3.44
CA ASN A 781 22.92 -1.48 2.02
C ASN A 781 23.94 -0.70 1.21
N VAL A 782 24.00 -1.00 -0.10
CA VAL A 782 24.82 -0.27 -1.08
C VAL A 782 24.07 -0.12 -2.39
N HIS A 783 24.26 1.01 -3.06
CA HIS A 783 24.00 1.13 -4.48
C HIS A 783 25.28 0.88 -5.23
N ARG A 784 25.31 -0.14 -6.08
CA ARG A 784 26.49 -0.57 -6.88
C ARG A 784 26.05 -0.85 -8.31
N VAL A 785 26.86 -0.39 -9.27
CA VAL A 785 26.63 -0.68 -10.69
C VAL A 785 26.58 -2.20 -10.92
N GLY A 786 25.59 -2.65 -11.66
CA GLY A 786 25.38 -4.06 -11.94
C GLY A 786 24.52 -4.81 -10.93
N GLN A 787 24.26 -4.23 -9.75
CA GLN A 787 23.47 -4.82 -8.68
C GLN A 787 22.08 -4.18 -8.57
N PRO A 788 21.10 -4.82 -7.89
CA PRO A 788 19.85 -4.17 -7.55
C PRO A 788 20.07 -2.95 -6.65
N ILE A 789 19.16 -1.99 -6.71
CA ILE A 789 19.13 -0.89 -5.72
C ILE A 789 18.95 -1.47 -4.31
N ASN A 790 19.57 -0.84 -3.31
CA ASN A 790 19.55 -1.28 -1.91
C ASN A 790 20.06 -2.72 -1.74
N ALA A 791 21.06 -3.15 -2.51
CA ALA A 791 21.68 -4.45 -2.30
C ALA A 791 22.22 -4.56 -0.87
N LEU A 792 21.96 -5.66 -0.19
CA LEU A 792 22.50 -5.92 1.14
C LEU A 792 24.01 -6.10 1.04
N TYR A 793 24.76 -5.40 1.92
CA TYR A 793 26.21 -5.25 1.81
C TYR A 793 26.88 -5.40 3.17
N GLY A 794 27.69 -6.43 3.33
CA GLY A 794 28.27 -6.76 4.62
C GLY A 794 29.25 -7.92 4.58
N TYR A 795 29.43 -8.57 5.72
CA TYR A 795 30.43 -9.58 5.94
C TYR A 795 29.87 -11.00 5.83
N GLN A 796 30.73 -11.92 5.36
CA GLN A 796 30.39 -13.33 5.28
C GLN A 796 30.72 -14.01 6.62
N TYR A 797 29.68 -14.37 7.38
CA TYR A 797 29.79 -15.22 8.56
C TYR A 797 29.83 -16.68 8.14
N VAL A 798 30.79 -17.45 8.71
CA VAL A 798 31.01 -18.86 8.38
C VAL A 798 30.40 -19.79 9.42
N GLY A 799 30.41 -19.37 10.70
CA GLY A 799 29.89 -20.17 11.80
C GLY A 799 30.57 -19.88 13.12
N VAL A 800 30.32 -20.75 14.08
CA VAL A 800 30.97 -20.76 15.40
C VAL A 800 32.05 -21.81 15.41
N ASN A 801 33.23 -21.46 15.85
CA ASN A 801 34.31 -22.44 16.09
C ASN A 801 33.92 -23.37 17.23
N SER A 802 33.79 -24.68 16.93
CA SER A 802 33.34 -25.68 17.91
C SER A 802 34.31 -25.91 19.06
N SER A 803 35.61 -25.58 18.89
CA SER A 803 36.64 -25.76 19.92
C SER A 803 36.59 -24.69 21.01
N ASN A 804 36.14 -23.44 20.68
CA ASN A 804 36.22 -22.29 21.59
C ASN A 804 35.03 -21.33 21.59
N GLY A 805 34.02 -21.59 20.76
CA GLY A 805 32.78 -20.80 20.71
C GLY A 805 32.89 -19.42 20.07
N ASN A 806 33.99 -19.10 19.42
CA ASN A 806 34.21 -17.81 18.78
C ASN A 806 33.57 -17.75 17.38
N PRO A 807 33.10 -16.57 16.92
CA PRO A 807 32.57 -16.39 15.56
C PRO A 807 33.71 -16.44 14.53
N VAL A 808 33.45 -17.03 13.35
CA VAL A 808 34.40 -17.08 12.23
C VAL A 808 33.78 -16.38 11.02
N TYR A 809 34.56 -15.51 10.40
CA TYR A 809 34.20 -14.72 9.22
C TYR A 809 35.13 -15.06 8.05
N ARG A 810 34.66 -14.82 6.83
CA ARG A 810 35.43 -14.94 5.60
C ARG A 810 35.70 -13.58 5.01
N LYS A 811 36.96 -13.25 4.76
CA LYS A 811 37.37 -12.05 4.04
C LYS A 811 37.10 -12.14 2.54
N ALA A 812 37.22 -11.02 1.83
CA ALA A 812 37.06 -10.98 0.38
C ALA A 812 38.12 -11.82 -0.36
N ASP A 813 39.31 -11.96 0.20
CA ASP A 813 40.40 -12.80 -0.32
C ASP A 813 40.27 -14.30 -0.01
N GLY A 814 39.16 -14.68 0.70
CA GLY A 814 38.90 -16.07 1.12
C GLY A 814 39.50 -16.48 2.48
N THR A 815 40.37 -15.68 3.09
CA THR A 815 40.98 -15.93 4.41
C THR A 815 39.90 -16.04 5.48
N LEU A 816 40.00 -17.03 6.35
CA LEU A 816 39.10 -17.16 7.51
C LEU A 816 39.68 -16.38 8.69
N LEU A 817 38.84 -15.57 9.32
CA LEU A 817 39.13 -14.83 10.54
C LEU A 817 38.26 -15.30 11.69
N MET A 818 38.86 -15.81 12.74
CA MET A 818 38.17 -16.09 14.00
C MET A 818 38.23 -14.85 14.90
N GLY A 819 37.07 -14.45 15.38
CA GLY A 819 36.91 -13.34 16.32
C GLY A 819 37.09 -13.81 17.76
N ASN A 820 38.15 -13.42 18.43
CA ASN A 820 38.32 -13.68 19.86
C ASN A 820 37.44 -12.70 20.68
N ILE A 821 36.31 -13.20 21.20
CA ILE A 821 35.33 -12.42 21.94
C ILE A 821 35.93 -11.81 23.22
N THR A 822 36.92 -12.49 23.86
CA THR A 822 37.50 -12.08 25.13
C THR A 822 38.19 -10.72 25.03
N ASN A 823 38.97 -10.50 23.96
CA ASN A 823 39.77 -9.28 23.75
C ASN A 823 39.38 -8.46 22.52
N SER A 824 38.29 -8.84 21.83
CA SER A 824 37.82 -8.16 20.63
C SER A 824 38.85 -8.05 19.49
N SER A 825 39.67 -9.09 19.31
CA SER A 825 40.66 -9.19 18.24
C SER A 825 40.31 -10.28 17.23
N TYR A 826 40.88 -10.20 16.04
CA TYR A 826 40.72 -11.21 15.00
C TYR A 826 42.05 -11.88 14.69
N PHE A 827 41.99 -13.18 14.40
CA PHE A 827 43.13 -14.00 14.00
C PHE A 827 42.77 -14.87 12.81
N SER A 828 43.74 -15.08 11.92
CA SER A 828 43.56 -16.04 10.82
C SER A 828 43.45 -17.47 11.38
N VAL A 829 42.65 -18.30 10.71
CA VAL A 829 42.50 -19.73 11.04
C VAL A 829 42.49 -20.53 9.74
N ALA A 830 42.95 -21.76 9.80
CA ALA A 830 43.01 -22.65 8.65
C ALA A 830 41.64 -23.14 8.23
N ASP A 831 40.77 -23.47 9.20
CA ASP A 831 39.40 -23.89 9.00
C ASP A 831 38.47 -23.41 10.13
N LEU A 832 37.16 -23.66 10.01
CA LEU A 832 36.16 -23.23 10.97
C LEU A 832 36.44 -23.70 12.40
N ASN A 833 36.99 -24.91 12.58
CA ASN A 833 37.13 -25.56 13.87
C ASN A 833 38.59 -25.55 14.39
N SER A 834 39.48 -24.84 13.71
CA SER A 834 40.88 -24.72 14.16
C SER A 834 40.96 -24.19 15.58
N ALA A 835 41.60 -24.98 16.49
CA ALA A 835 41.83 -24.54 17.85
C ALA A 835 42.97 -23.49 17.91
N THR A 836 43.90 -23.51 16.95
CA THR A 836 45.08 -22.65 16.90
C THR A 836 44.76 -21.35 16.14
N ALA A 837 45.03 -20.23 16.79
CA ALA A 837 45.01 -18.90 16.17
C ALA A 837 46.30 -18.70 15.37
N GLY A 838 46.16 -18.22 14.14
CA GLY A 838 47.26 -17.82 13.30
C GLY A 838 47.68 -16.35 13.53
N SER A 839 48.01 -15.62 12.48
CA SER A 839 48.39 -14.20 12.53
C SER A 839 47.21 -13.30 12.89
N ALA A 840 47.46 -12.19 13.58
CA ALA A 840 46.48 -11.13 13.83
C ALA A 840 45.96 -10.56 12.52
N GLY A 841 44.67 -10.26 12.50
CA GLY A 841 43.98 -9.71 11.33
C GLY A 841 42.89 -8.69 11.71
N SER A 842 42.16 -8.19 10.71
CA SER A 842 41.02 -7.30 10.90
C SER A 842 40.01 -7.50 9.79
N LEU A 843 38.75 -7.27 10.11
CA LEU A 843 37.66 -7.11 9.12
C LEU A 843 37.70 -5.65 8.64
N ALA A 844 38.10 -5.44 7.39
CA ALA A 844 38.13 -4.14 6.76
C ALA A 844 36.83 -3.85 5.97
N SER A 845 36.57 -2.58 5.65
CA SER A 845 35.43 -2.22 4.79
C SER A 845 35.51 -2.85 3.39
N THR A 846 36.73 -3.16 2.92
CA THR A 846 36.98 -3.88 1.65
C THR A 846 36.61 -5.35 1.70
N ASP A 847 36.42 -5.94 2.88
CA ASP A 847 35.98 -7.33 3.03
C ASP A 847 34.46 -7.49 2.91
N ARG A 848 33.70 -6.36 2.81
CA ARG A 848 32.26 -6.37 2.58
C ARG A 848 31.92 -6.86 1.18
N GLN A 849 30.89 -7.66 1.08
CA GLN A 849 30.42 -8.27 -0.16
C GLN A 849 28.92 -8.03 -0.34
N ILE A 850 28.42 -8.21 -1.56
CA ILE A 850 26.98 -8.24 -1.83
C ILE A 850 26.41 -9.54 -1.27
N LEU A 851 25.48 -9.43 -0.34
CA LEU A 851 24.89 -10.56 0.39
C LEU A 851 23.49 -10.93 -0.10
N GLY A 852 22.89 -10.09 -0.97
CA GLY A 852 21.61 -10.36 -1.59
C GLY A 852 20.84 -9.11 -2.00
N SER A 853 19.67 -9.32 -2.56
CA SER A 853 18.72 -8.26 -2.94
C SER A 853 17.67 -8.07 -1.86
N ALA A 854 17.38 -6.82 -1.50
CA ALA A 854 16.25 -6.46 -0.67
C ALA A 854 14.90 -6.54 -1.42
N LEU A 855 14.94 -6.54 -2.76
CA LEU A 855 13.75 -6.52 -3.60
C LEU A 855 13.32 -7.94 -3.96
N PRO A 856 12.01 -8.28 -3.85
CA PRO A 856 11.48 -9.53 -4.35
C PRO A 856 11.70 -9.67 -5.84
N THR A 857 12.08 -10.88 -6.27
CA THR A 857 12.25 -11.21 -7.70
C THR A 857 11.00 -11.85 -8.30
N TYR A 858 10.11 -12.38 -7.48
CA TYR A 858 8.80 -12.87 -7.88
C TYR A 858 7.75 -12.61 -6.80
N PHE A 859 6.51 -12.40 -7.24
CA PHE A 859 5.35 -12.26 -6.36
C PHE A 859 4.06 -12.50 -7.15
N GLY A 860 2.98 -12.73 -6.42
CA GLY A 860 1.69 -12.94 -7.04
C GLY A 860 0.58 -13.28 -6.05
N GLY A 861 -0.54 -13.77 -6.59
CA GLY A 861 -1.69 -14.18 -5.80
C GLY A 861 -2.54 -15.24 -6.49
N ILE A 862 -3.28 -15.96 -5.65
CA ILE A 862 -4.28 -16.94 -6.07
C ILE A 862 -5.62 -16.51 -5.47
N THR A 863 -6.59 -16.24 -6.32
CA THR A 863 -7.97 -15.96 -5.92
C THR A 863 -8.83 -17.19 -6.20
N ASN A 864 -9.70 -17.54 -5.26
CA ASN A 864 -10.56 -18.71 -5.39
C ASN A 864 -11.95 -18.31 -4.89
N THR A 865 -12.94 -18.29 -5.80
CA THR A 865 -14.33 -17.97 -5.49
C THR A 865 -15.19 -19.18 -5.79
N ILE A 866 -15.85 -19.70 -4.76
CA ILE A 866 -16.77 -20.83 -4.83
C ILE A 866 -18.16 -20.37 -4.41
N LYS A 867 -19.12 -20.48 -5.30
CA LYS A 867 -20.53 -20.19 -5.01
C LYS A 867 -21.35 -21.48 -5.05
N VAL A 868 -22.00 -21.79 -3.92
CA VAL A 868 -22.90 -22.93 -3.76
C VAL A 868 -24.25 -22.43 -3.30
N LYS A 869 -25.24 -22.38 -4.19
CA LYS A 869 -26.54 -21.79 -3.91
C LYS A 869 -26.43 -20.40 -3.31
N GLN A 870 -26.78 -20.22 -2.03
CA GLN A 870 -26.74 -18.94 -1.30
C GLN A 870 -25.39 -18.63 -0.66
N PHE A 871 -24.48 -19.60 -0.59
CA PHE A 871 -23.16 -19.40 -0.01
C PHE A 871 -22.15 -19.01 -1.07
N THR A 872 -21.33 -18.00 -0.76
CA THR A 872 -20.15 -17.63 -1.54
C THR A 872 -18.93 -17.66 -0.63
N VAL A 873 -17.91 -18.40 -1.02
CA VAL A 873 -16.61 -18.46 -0.33
C VAL A 873 -15.56 -17.82 -1.23
N ASP A 874 -14.91 -16.77 -0.74
CA ASP A 874 -13.83 -16.09 -1.43
C ASP A 874 -12.53 -16.25 -0.64
N MET A 875 -11.46 -16.67 -1.31
CA MET A 875 -10.13 -16.83 -0.72
C MET A 875 -9.10 -16.09 -1.54
N LEU A 876 -8.19 -15.41 -0.87
CA LEU A 876 -7.03 -14.79 -1.47
C LEU A 876 -5.77 -15.32 -0.78
N PHE A 877 -4.91 -15.96 -1.56
CA PHE A 877 -3.57 -16.30 -1.16
C PHE A 877 -2.59 -15.38 -1.85
N ARG A 878 -1.55 -14.97 -1.14
CA ARG A 878 -0.48 -14.14 -1.66
C ARG A 878 0.87 -14.79 -1.40
N PHE A 879 1.79 -14.63 -2.34
CA PHE A 879 3.16 -15.10 -2.21
C PHE A 879 4.13 -14.06 -2.75
N SER A 880 5.33 -14.06 -2.19
CA SER A 880 6.44 -13.23 -2.63
C SER A 880 7.75 -13.89 -2.23
N GLY A 881 8.82 -13.63 -2.97
CA GLY A 881 10.11 -14.17 -2.61
C GLY A 881 11.26 -13.79 -3.55
N GLY A 882 12.40 -14.46 -3.30
CA GLY A 882 13.67 -14.18 -3.96
C GLY A 882 14.40 -12.96 -3.40
N ASN A 883 13.87 -12.33 -2.37
CA ASN A 883 14.55 -11.28 -1.61
C ASN A 883 15.22 -11.84 -0.35
N LYS A 884 16.12 -11.01 0.19
CA LYS A 884 16.74 -11.21 1.49
C LYS A 884 16.35 -10.11 2.45
N ILE A 885 16.27 -10.46 3.74
CA ILE A 885 15.95 -9.55 4.83
C ILE A 885 17.12 -9.52 5.79
N MET A 886 17.56 -8.32 6.17
CA MET A 886 18.46 -8.12 7.28
C MET A 886 17.64 -8.01 8.57
N ASN A 887 17.73 -9.02 9.42
CA ASN A 887 17.02 -9.11 10.69
C ASN A 887 17.81 -8.38 11.79
N ILE A 888 17.65 -7.06 11.86
CA ILE A 888 18.32 -6.21 12.86
C ILE A 888 17.76 -6.48 14.24
N THR A 889 16.47 -6.77 14.37
CA THR A 889 15.83 -7.14 15.65
C THR A 889 16.53 -8.34 16.27
N ARG A 890 16.80 -9.39 15.47
CA ARG A 890 17.55 -10.58 15.92
C ARG A 890 18.99 -10.23 16.29
N GLN A 891 19.66 -9.38 15.49
CA GLN A 891 21.02 -8.96 15.71
C GLN A 891 21.21 -8.13 16.99
N GLU A 892 20.43 -7.07 17.15
CA GLU A 892 20.64 -6.05 18.18
C GLU A 892 19.86 -6.30 19.47
N SER A 893 18.68 -6.95 19.38
CA SER A 893 17.83 -7.19 20.55
C SER A 893 17.86 -8.64 21.01
N LEU A 894 17.49 -9.61 20.15
CA LEU A 894 17.26 -10.98 20.58
C LEU A 894 18.53 -11.76 20.91
N LEU A 895 19.65 -11.46 20.28
CA LEU A 895 20.95 -12.12 20.52
C LEU A 895 22.00 -11.19 21.18
N ASN A 896 21.52 -10.14 21.86
CA ASN A 896 22.40 -9.18 22.53
C ASN A 896 23.28 -9.85 23.61
N GLN A 897 24.45 -9.27 23.83
CA GLN A 897 25.40 -9.67 24.87
C GLN A 897 25.38 -8.75 26.12
N GLY A 898 24.55 -7.70 26.07
CA GLY A 898 24.21 -6.88 27.25
C GLY A 898 23.12 -7.52 28.09
N PHE A 899 22.40 -6.69 28.87
CA PHE A 899 21.36 -7.18 29.78
C PHE A 899 19.93 -6.90 29.31
N MET A 900 19.73 -6.51 28.05
CA MET A 900 18.40 -6.60 27.47
C MET A 900 17.92 -8.04 27.50
N ASN A 901 16.60 -8.26 27.56
CA ASN A 901 16.09 -9.62 27.41
C ASN A 901 16.57 -10.21 26.07
N ASN A 902 16.65 -11.51 26.00
CA ASN A 902 17.04 -12.23 24.80
C ASN A 902 15.88 -13.03 24.23
N GLY A 903 15.99 -13.38 22.95
CA GLY A 903 15.18 -14.45 22.36
C GLY A 903 15.64 -15.83 22.84
N THR A 904 14.75 -16.82 22.80
CA THR A 904 15.04 -18.20 23.23
C THR A 904 16.15 -18.88 22.42
N GLU A 905 16.45 -18.37 21.21
CA GLU A 905 17.58 -18.82 20.40
C GLU A 905 18.93 -18.76 21.15
N ILE A 906 19.10 -17.81 22.10
CA ILE A 906 20.33 -17.66 22.89
C ILE A 906 20.60 -18.90 23.75
N LEU A 907 19.59 -19.73 24.06
CA LEU A 907 19.74 -20.98 24.79
C LEU A 907 20.53 -22.01 24.00
N GLN A 908 20.59 -21.90 22.67
CA GLN A 908 21.33 -22.77 21.76
C GLN A 908 22.81 -22.35 21.61
N ARG A 909 23.27 -21.39 22.40
CA ARG A 909 24.65 -20.90 22.35
C ARG A 909 25.67 -21.99 22.56
N TRP A 910 26.88 -21.80 22.05
CA TRP A 910 28.00 -22.62 22.37
C TRP A 910 28.30 -22.55 23.88
N GLN A 911 28.50 -23.71 24.55
CA GLN A 911 28.71 -23.83 25.99
C GLN A 911 30.02 -24.56 26.32
N LYS A 912 30.41 -25.55 25.50
CA LYS A 912 31.60 -26.37 25.75
C LYS A 912 32.24 -26.81 24.44
N PRO A 913 33.56 -27.14 24.45
CA PRO A 913 34.24 -27.70 23.29
C PRO A 913 33.51 -28.93 22.71
N GLY A 914 33.34 -28.89 21.39
CA GLY A 914 32.57 -29.87 20.61
C GLY A 914 31.14 -29.47 20.28
N ASP A 915 30.58 -28.41 20.89
CA ASP A 915 29.27 -27.94 20.55
C ASP A 915 29.23 -27.38 19.12
N VAL A 916 28.25 -27.83 18.34
CA VAL A 916 27.99 -27.36 16.97
C VAL A 916 26.74 -26.48 16.99
N THR A 917 26.93 -25.22 16.85
CA THR A 917 25.84 -24.21 16.91
C THR A 917 26.16 -23.01 16.05
N ASN A 918 25.10 -22.19 15.74
CA ASN A 918 25.26 -20.94 15.02
C ASN A 918 25.29 -19.72 15.95
N VAL A 919 25.13 -19.92 17.27
CA VAL A 919 25.17 -18.88 18.29
C VAL A 919 26.47 -18.95 19.07
N PRO A 920 27.33 -17.91 18.97
CA PRO A 920 28.60 -17.88 19.67
C PRO A 920 28.46 -17.98 21.20
N ARG A 921 29.57 -18.28 21.89
CA ARG A 921 29.63 -18.25 23.35
C ARG A 921 29.25 -16.87 23.90
N LEU A 922 28.70 -16.83 25.09
CA LEU A 922 28.35 -15.60 25.79
C LEU A 922 29.61 -14.84 26.26
N TRP A 923 29.47 -13.50 26.25
CA TRP A 923 30.43 -12.60 26.86
C TRP A 923 29.78 -11.25 27.13
N TYR A 924 29.83 -10.76 28.36
CA TYR A 924 29.24 -9.50 28.73
C TYR A 924 29.75 -8.32 27.87
N ASN A 925 28.83 -7.52 27.35
CA ASN A 925 29.06 -6.26 26.62
C ASN A 925 30.01 -6.37 25.41
N ARG A 926 29.79 -7.38 24.57
CA ARG A 926 30.57 -7.60 23.32
C ARG A 926 29.72 -7.65 22.07
N ASP A 927 28.59 -6.93 22.05
CA ASP A 927 27.63 -6.94 20.93
C ASP A 927 28.25 -6.49 19.62
N ASN A 928 28.97 -5.38 19.62
CA ASN A 928 29.60 -4.83 18.42
C ASN A 928 30.59 -5.80 17.79
N PHE A 929 31.22 -6.63 18.58
CA PHE A 929 32.19 -7.63 18.13
C PHE A 929 31.51 -8.95 17.78
N THR A 930 30.67 -9.49 18.67
CA THR A 930 30.05 -10.81 18.53
C THR A 930 29.00 -10.85 17.43
N ASN A 931 28.20 -9.78 17.30
CA ASN A 931 27.07 -9.68 16.39
C ASN A 931 27.33 -8.74 15.21
N LEU A 932 28.45 -8.01 15.19
CA LEU A 932 28.74 -6.94 14.24
C LEU A 932 27.58 -5.93 14.17
N ASN A 933 27.09 -5.45 15.34
CA ASN A 933 26.02 -4.47 15.38
C ASN A 933 26.30 -3.29 14.44
N GLN A 934 25.24 -2.75 13.82
CA GLN A 934 25.28 -1.69 12.81
C GLN A 934 25.91 -2.09 11.45
N GLN A 935 26.19 -3.38 11.24
CA GLN A 935 26.72 -3.90 9.99
C GLN A 935 25.99 -5.18 9.58
N ALA A 936 25.77 -5.35 8.28
CA ALA A 936 25.18 -6.58 7.78
C ALA A 936 26.19 -7.75 7.86
N SER A 937 25.67 -8.94 8.18
CA SER A 937 26.40 -10.19 8.03
C SER A 937 25.43 -11.30 7.59
N THR A 938 25.97 -12.33 6.92
CA THR A 938 25.16 -13.47 6.47
C THR A 938 24.52 -14.25 7.62
N ARG A 939 24.94 -14.04 8.87
CA ARG A 939 24.31 -14.62 10.06
C ARG A 939 22.90 -14.10 10.30
N PHE A 940 22.65 -12.84 9.96
CA PHE A 940 21.38 -12.14 10.20
C PHE A 940 20.63 -11.81 8.92
N ILE A 941 21.14 -12.28 7.77
CA ILE A 941 20.45 -12.14 6.49
C ILE A 941 19.72 -13.44 6.20
N GLU A 942 18.39 -13.32 6.12
CA GLU A 942 17.48 -14.44 5.97
C GLU A 942 16.71 -14.36 4.65
N LYS A 943 16.04 -15.45 4.25
CA LYS A 943 15.14 -15.45 3.10
C LYS A 943 13.86 -14.69 3.45
N GLY A 944 13.37 -13.88 2.52
CA GLY A 944 12.10 -13.16 2.64
C GLY A 944 10.92 -13.87 1.96
N ASP A 945 11.08 -15.13 1.58
CA ASP A 945 10.06 -15.90 0.87
C ASP A 945 8.87 -16.20 1.79
N PHE A 946 7.66 -16.04 1.28
CA PHE A 946 6.45 -16.42 2.01
C PHE A 946 5.30 -16.85 1.11
N PHE A 947 4.40 -17.63 1.69
CA PHE A 947 3.05 -17.91 1.20
C PHE A 947 2.06 -17.67 2.33
N ARG A 948 1.03 -16.85 2.09
CA ARG A 948 0.04 -16.51 3.12
C ARG A 948 -1.38 -16.56 2.61
N MET A 949 -2.32 -16.83 3.51
CA MET A 949 -3.73 -16.61 3.29
C MET A 949 -4.10 -15.22 3.80
N ASP A 950 -4.17 -14.26 2.87
CA ASP A 950 -4.48 -12.87 3.19
C ASP A 950 -5.95 -12.68 3.57
N ASN A 951 -6.86 -13.38 2.90
CA ASN A 951 -8.30 -13.25 3.14
C ASN A 951 -9.06 -14.55 2.90
N LEU A 952 -9.99 -14.83 3.80
CA LEU A 952 -11.06 -15.81 3.66
C LEU A 952 -12.38 -15.10 3.97
N SER A 953 -13.35 -15.16 3.07
CA SER A 953 -14.70 -14.59 3.27
C SER A 953 -15.75 -15.65 2.96
N VAL A 954 -16.69 -15.81 3.86
CA VAL A 954 -17.87 -16.67 3.71
C VAL A 954 -19.11 -15.78 3.78
N ASN A 955 -19.84 -15.71 2.69
CA ASN A 955 -21.02 -14.88 2.54
C ASN A 955 -22.26 -15.76 2.38
N TYR A 956 -23.36 -15.42 3.07
CA TYR A 956 -24.66 -16.06 2.94
C TYR A 956 -25.72 -15.06 2.52
N ASP A 957 -26.26 -15.23 1.33
CA ASP A 957 -27.36 -14.43 0.79
C ASP A 957 -28.71 -15.01 1.22
N VAL A 958 -29.48 -14.30 2.00
CA VAL A 958 -30.81 -14.75 2.43
C VAL A 958 -31.74 -14.82 1.22
N PRO A 959 -32.43 -15.96 0.98
CA PRO A 959 -33.31 -16.11 -0.16
C PRO A 959 -34.42 -15.05 -0.21
N SER A 960 -34.65 -14.46 -1.38
CA SER A 960 -35.66 -13.41 -1.59
C SER A 960 -37.07 -13.81 -1.16
N ALA A 961 -37.44 -15.08 -1.33
CA ALA A 961 -38.71 -15.60 -0.87
C ALA A 961 -38.89 -15.55 0.67
N LEU A 962 -37.80 -15.74 1.41
CA LEU A 962 -37.81 -15.62 2.88
C LEU A 962 -37.92 -14.14 3.28
N LEU A 963 -37.14 -13.26 2.59
CA LEU A 963 -37.20 -11.81 2.84
C LEU A 963 -38.60 -11.24 2.58
N GLY A 964 -39.25 -11.69 1.50
CA GLY A 964 -40.61 -11.26 1.17
C GLY A 964 -41.64 -11.66 2.26
N ARG A 965 -41.47 -12.84 2.86
CA ARG A 965 -42.30 -13.29 3.97
C ARG A 965 -42.06 -12.52 5.28
N LEU A 966 -40.80 -12.30 5.63
CA LEU A 966 -40.40 -11.67 6.90
C LEU A 966 -40.62 -10.15 6.89
N PHE A 967 -40.28 -9.50 5.79
CA PHE A 967 -40.22 -8.04 5.70
C PHE A 967 -41.23 -7.39 4.72
N LYS A 968 -42.17 -8.15 4.22
CA LYS A 968 -43.22 -7.67 3.30
C LYS A 968 -42.64 -6.89 2.10
N ASN A 969 -41.54 -7.38 1.54
CA ASN A 969 -40.77 -6.77 0.43
C ASN A 969 -40.08 -5.43 0.73
N SER A 970 -40.03 -4.95 1.98
CA SER A 970 -39.31 -3.73 2.35
C SER A 970 -37.79 -3.96 2.31
N VAL A 971 -37.31 -5.18 2.51
CA VAL A 971 -35.93 -5.59 2.38
C VAL A 971 -35.76 -6.41 1.11
N LYS A 972 -34.97 -5.90 0.16
CA LYS A 972 -34.71 -6.54 -1.14
C LYS A 972 -33.55 -7.54 -1.09
N SER A 973 -32.54 -7.24 -0.24
CA SER A 973 -31.40 -8.12 -0.06
C SER A 973 -30.92 -8.11 1.39
N PHE A 974 -30.48 -9.27 1.87
CA PHE A 974 -29.87 -9.40 3.18
C PHE A 974 -28.74 -10.45 3.07
N ARG A 975 -27.52 -10.03 3.43
CA ARG A 975 -26.32 -10.87 3.40
C ARG A 975 -25.65 -10.89 4.76
N PHE A 976 -25.29 -12.05 5.23
CA PHE A 976 -24.38 -12.25 6.34
C PHE A 976 -22.96 -12.45 5.79
N LEU A 977 -21.98 -11.93 6.52
CA LEU A 977 -20.55 -12.03 6.19
C LEU A 977 -19.79 -12.57 7.40
N LEU A 978 -18.91 -13.54 7.15
CA LEU A 978 -17.89 -13.99 8.08
C LEU A 978 -16.55 -13.92 7.35
N GLN A 979 -15.56 -13.28 7.96
CA GLN A 979 -14.27 -13.06 7.31
C GLN A 979 -13.13 -13.33 8.26
N ALA A 980 -12.01 -13.79 7.71
CA ALA A 980 -10.74 -13.91 8.40
C ALA A 980 -9.64 -13.29 7.53
N GLN A 981 -8.80 -12.47 8.14
CA GLN A 981 -7.66 -11.81 7.46
C GLN A 981 -6.36 -12.24 8.12
N ASN A 982 -5.30 -12.41 7.31
CA ASN A 982 -3.97 -12.87 7.74
C ASN A 982 -4.07 -14.16 8.57
N LEU A 983 -4.73 -15.18 8.01
CA LEU A 983 -5.06 -16.39 8.76
C LEU A 983 -3.80 -17.18 9.13
N PHE A 984 -2.87 -17.30 8.18
CA PHE A 984 -1.57 -17.90 8.39
C PHE A 984 -0.53 -17.37 7.39
N VAL A 985 0.74 -17.52 7.73
CA VAL A 985 1.89 -17.32 6.86
C VAL A 985 2.82 -18.54 6.98
N ILE A 986 3.32 -19.01 5.85
CA ILE A 986 4.34 -20.05 5.75
C ILE A 986 5.60 -19.37 5.25
N THR A 987 6.67 -19.42 6.04
CA THR A 987 7.96 -18.77 5.76
C THR A 987 9.09 -19.42 6.57
N ASP A 988 10.29 -19.34 6.05
CA ASP A 988 11.53 -19.72 6.78
C ASP A 988 12.12 -18.50 7.55
N TYR A 989 11.49 -17.33 7.45
CA TYR A 989 11.95 -16.12 8.12
C TYR A 989 11.72 -16.23 9.64
N THR A 990 12.77 -15.96 10.43
CA THR A 990 12.71 -16.11 11.90
C THR A 990 12.20 -14.86 12.63
N GLY A 991 12.09 -13.72 11.93
CA GLY A 991 11.50 -12.48 12.48
C GLY A 991 9.97 -12.55 12.52
N ILE A 992 9.35 -11.41 12.81
CA ILE A 992 7.91 -11.33 13.08
C ILE A 992 7.06 -11.59 11.83
N ASP A 993 7.45 -11.00 10.70
CA ASP A 993 6.75 -11.19 9.41
C ASP A 993 7.65 -10.72 8.26
N PRO A 994 7.85 -11.53 7.20
CA PRO A 994 8.71 -11.16 6.07
C PRO A 994 8.19 -10.02 5.20
N ASP A 995 6.93 -9.60 5.36
CA ASP A 995 6.31 -8.47 4.66
C ASP A 995 6.44 -7.14 5.44
N ASN A 996 6.73 -7.22 6.76
CA ASN A 996 6.91 -6.08 7.66
C ASN A 996 8.37 -5.58 7.66
N ILE A 997 8.85 -5.19 6.50
CA ILE A 997 10.21 -4.69 6.30
C ILE A 997 10.20 -3.29 5.73
N ASP A 998 11.28 -2.55 5.93
CA ASP A 998 11.45 -1.29 5.24
C ASP A 998 11.80 -1.50 3.75
N GLU A 999 11.87 -0.41 2.97
CA GLU A 999 12.17 -0.50 1.53
C GLU A 999 13.60 -0.92 1.18
N ARG A 1000 14.47 -1.04 2.19
CA ARG A 1000 15.85 -1.49 2.11
C ARG A 1000 15.99 -2.96 2.51
N GLY A 1001 14.87 -3.63 2.86
CA GLY A 1001 14.86 -5.01 3.33
C GLY A 1001 15.35 -5.16 4.77
N LEU A 1002 15.12 -4.14 5.61
CA LEU A 1002 15.54 -4.14 7.01
C LEU A 1002 14.33 -4.37 7.92
N ASP A 1003 14.42 -5.32 8.84
CA ASP A 1003 13.49 -5.54 9.94
C ASP A 1003 14.08 -5.02 11.25
N TYR A 1004 13.44 -4.00 11.84
CA TYR A 1004 13.91 -3.38 13.07
C TYR A 1004 12.75 -3.10 14.03
N ASN A 1005 12.49 -4.00 14.98
CA ASN A 1005 11.49 -3.87 16.04
C ASN A 1005 10.09 -3.50 15.49
N THR A 1006 9.66 -4.17 14.43
CA THR A 1006 8.37 -3.88 13.79
C THR A 1006 7.20 -4.45 14.56
N ILE A 1007 6.03 -3.79 14.47
CA ILE A 1007 4.78 -4.28 15.05
C ILE A 1007 4.24 -5.40 14.15
N PRO A 1008 3.85 -6.56 14.71
CA PRO A 1008 3.32 -7.67 13.93
C PRO A 1008 2.03 -7.29 13.20
N PRO A 1009 1.73 -7.93 12.05
CA PRO A 1009 0.42 -7.80 11.43
C PRO A 1009 -0.66 -8.43 12.31
N ALA A 1010 -1.88 -7.93 12.16
CA ALA A 1010 -3.03 -8.43 12.88
C ALA A 1010 -3.67 -9.62 12.15
N ARG A 1011 -3.94 -10.72 12.86
CA ARG A 1011 -4.92 -11.72 12.47
C ARG A 1011 -6.28 -11.23 12.91
N THR A 1012 -7.22 -11.04 11.98
CA THR A 1012 -8.54 -10.47 12.26
C THR A 1012 -9.64 -11.44 11.85
N ILE A 1013 -10.60 -11.65 12.73
CA ILE A 1013 -11.87 -12.33 12.43
C ILE A 1013 -12.97 -11.30 12.54
N SER A 1014 -13.83 -11.22 11.54
CA SER A 1014 -14.92 -10.26 11.52
C SER A 1014 -16.22 -10.88 11.01
N PHE A 1015 -17.32 -10.32 11.47
CA PHE A 1015 -18.66 -10.65 11.02
C PHE A 1015 -19.43 -9.38 10.68
N GLY A 1016 -20.34 -9.49 9.75
CA GLY A 1016 -21.09 -8.33 9.30
C GLY A 1016 -22.40 -8.67 8.64
N VAL A 1017 -23.17 -7.63 8.36
CA VAL A 1017 -24.43 -7.68 7.62
C VAL A 1017 -24.44 -6.64 6.53
N ASN A 1018 -25.13 -6.97 5.44
CA ASN A 1018 -25.38 -6.06 4.33
C ASN A 1018 -26.85 -6.13 3.94
N ILE A 1019 -27.57 -5.01 4.04
CA ILE A 1019 -29.02 -4.93 3.87
C ILE A 1019 -29.33 -3.93 2.76
N GLY A 1020 -30.14 -4.32 1.79
CA GLY A 1020 -30.66 -3.44 0.74
C GLY A 1020 -32.18 -3.34 0.85
N PHE A 1021 -32.70 -2.11 0.77
CA PHE A 1021 -34.10 -1.78 0.92
C PHE A 1021 -34.73 -1.38 -0.41
#